data_3c39a162aa551b847a54bced280117de
#
_entry.id   3c39a162aa551b847a54bced280117de
#
_cell.length_a   1.000
_cell.length_b   1.000
_cell.length_c   1.000
_cell.angle_alpha   90.00
_cell.angle_beta   90.00
_cell.angle_gamma   90.00
#
_symmetry.space_group_name_H-M   'P 1'
#
loop_
_entity.id
_entity.type
_entity.pdbx_description
1 polymer ?
#
loop_
_entity_poly.entity_id
_entity_poly.type
_entity_poly.pdbx_seq_one_letter_code
_entity_poly.pdbx_strand_id
1 'polypeptide(L)'
;GLKNKKDFKKNLSKSIRRGLNEADALASLTTVPAKAFGQSKRLGKIAPDYIANLVITNGNYFHEDSKVQSVWIEGSELQLSPDPVNNYAGLWTFKERERTWALDIDKDELIFSAKLMKDSISISVQNLSIDRDQISFTINDTAHFNNGAVRFIGRIEKKEMSGKIIYADNNRSSWTAQLDSKKPSPVFTMKKEEASKLEVFFPEGAYGVDEKIIRPKTILVDDATIWTSGPDGVLEGFDILFQNGRVKQIAKNIYLNDKNAIIIDGKGKHITPGLIDAHSHMAGESINEGFQNVTAEVRMRDVIDPNDIAMYRALAGGLTTINLLHGSANPIGGQSAVMKLRWGSFSNDLIFNEASQAIKFALGENVKRKRSYGRYPETRMGVEQVIRDAFSAARDYNKLWNTYNKDVKLQRTKLPPRRDLELDALVEILNGKRIVHAHSYRQDEILMLTRIAEDFGFTMGTFQHVLEGYKVAERLVEHGASASTFSDWWAYKFEVIDAIPFNGTLMANVGVNVSFNSDSDELARRMNLEAAKAVKYGGLSEEEALKMVTINPAKQLKIDKYVGSLEIGKDADFVLWSGHPLSNYTVCEQTWLDGKQYFSQEKDVYYRERDEKLRNDLIQKILVSSESGSSIIIPDSEDANKYHTCNNDHDHNHNHEGGR
;
A
#
# COMPACT_ATOMS: atom_id res chain seq x y z
N GLY A 1 -5.45 2.56 -12.69
CA GLY A 1 -6.65 2.94 -13.45
C GLY A 1 -6.32 3.41 -14.88
N LEU A 2 -7.34 3.59 -15.71
CA LEU A 2 -7.17 4.10 -17.05
C LEU A 2 -6.98 5.63 -17.02
N LYS A 3 -5.84 6.16 -17.48
CA LYS A 3 -5.64 7.61 -17.69
C LYS A 3 -6.70 8.18 -18.64
N ASN A 4 -6.99 7.43 -19.71
CA ASN A 4 -7.99 7.81 -20.70
C ASN A 4 -8.92 6.62 -20.96
N LYS A 5 -10.23 6.84 -20.84
CA LYS A 5 -11.25 5.79 -21.10
C LYS A 5 -11.17 5.23 -22.52
N LYS A 6 -10.69 6.01 -23.49
CA LYS A 6 -10.49 5.59 -24.89
C LYS A 6 -9.44 4.48 -25.04
N ASP A 7 -8.51 4.34 -24.08
CA ASP A 7 -7.46 3.32 -24.12
C ASP A 7 -7.92 1.94 -23.63
N PHE A 8 -9.16 1.82 -23.16
CA PHE A 8 -9.68 0.57 -22.58
C PHE A 8 -9.49 -0.62 -23.53
N LYS A 9 -10.00 -0.51 -24.75
CA LYS A 9 -9.90 -1.57 -25.75
C LYS A 9 -8.44 -1.89 -26.10
N LYS A 10 -7.62 -0.87 -26.34
CA LYS A 10 -6.20 -1.01 -26.63
C LYS A 10 -5.44 -1.75 -25.52
N ASN A 11 -5.69 -1.39 -24.26
CA ASN A 11 -5.07 -2.04 -23.12
C ASN A 11 -5.53 -3.50 -22.95
N LEU A 12 -6.80 -3.78 -23.20
CA LEU A 12 -7.32 -5.15 -23.15
C LEU A 12 -6.70 -6.01 -24.27
N SER A 13 -6.62 -5.50 -25.50
CA SER A 13 -5.93 -6.15 -26.62
C SER A 13 -4.47 -6.44 -26.29
N LYS A 14 -3.78 -5.49 -25.65
CA LYS A 14 -2.40 -5.68 -25.18
C LYS A 14 -2.29 -6.79 -24.13
N SER A 15 -3.24 -6.88 -23.21
CA SER A 15 -3.28 -7.95 -22.20
C SER A 15 -3.44 -9.32 -22.84
N ILE A 16 -4.29 -9.43 -23.87
CA ILE A 16 -4.49 -10.69 -24.60
C ILE A 16 -3.21 -11.09 -25.34
N ARG A 17 -2.55 -10.17 -26.03
CA ARG A 17 -1.25 -10.45 -26.68
C ARG A 17 -0.20 -10.95 -25.69
N ARG A 18 -0.28 -10.52 -24.43
CA ARG A 18 0.64 -10.89 -23.36
C ARG A 18 0.21 -12.08 -22.50
N GLY A 19 -0.79 -12.84 -22.94
CA GLY A 19 -1.14 -14.12 -22.35
C GLY A 19 -2.49 -14.21 -21.65
N LEU A 20 -3.26 -13.10 -21.57
CA LEU A 20 -4.65 -13.21 -21.13
C LEU A 20 -5.43 -14.04 -22.15
N ASN A 21 -6.14 -15.06 -21.71
CA ASN A 21 -6.98 -15.85 -22.59
C ASN A 21 -8.13 -14.98 -23.16
N GLU A 22 -8.37 -15.05 -24.46
CA GLU A 22 -9.41 -14.25 -25.14
C GLU A 22 -10.82 -14.57 -24.63
N ALA A 23 -11.09 -15.83 -24.31
CA ALA A 23 -12.37 -16.23 -23.72
C ALA A 23 -12.57 -15.65 -22.32
N ASP A 24 -11.51 -15.57 -21.51
CA ASP A 24 -11.56 -14.94 -20.18
C ASP A 24 -11.71 -13.42 -20.29
N ALA A 25 -11.04 -12.80 -21.27
CA ALA A 25 -11.22 -11.39 -21.58
C ALA A 25 -12.67 -11.10 -21.98
N LEU A 26 -13.29 -11.93 -22.83
CA LEU A 26 -14.71 -11.80 -23.18
C LEU A 26 -15.61 -12.03 -21.96
N ALA A 27 -15.34 -13.04 -21.17
CA ALA A 27 -16.10 -13.33 -19.95
C ALA A 27 -16.07 -12.16 -18.97
N SER A 28 -14.92 -11.48 -18.84
CA SER A 28 -14.76 -10.30 -17.96
C SER A 28 -15.63 -9.11 -18.38
N LEU A 29 -16.04 -9.04 -19.63
CA LEU A 29 -16.94 -8.01 -20.17
C LEU A 29 -18.41 -8.43 -20.22
N THR A 30 -18.71 -9.70 -20.04
CA THR A 30 -20.04 -10.28 -20.30
C THR A 30 -20.56 -11.11 -19.13
N THR A 31 -20.15 -12.35 -19.02
CA THR A 31 -20.72 -13.30 -18.05
C THR A 31 -20.31 -13.00 -16.61
N VAL A 32 -19.09 -12.53 -16.37
CA VAL A 32 -18.61 -12.19 -15.02
C VAL A 32 -19.38 -11.02 -14.42
N PRO A 33 -19.51 -9.85 -15.10
CA PRO A 33 -20.32 -8.75 -14.57
C PRO A 33 -21.80 -9.11 -14.47
N ALA A 34 -22.37 -9.89 -15.42
CA ALA A 34 -23.74 -10.36 -15.30
C ALA A 34 -23.97 -11.19 -14.04
N LYS A 35 -23.00 -12.02 -13.66
CA LYS A 35 -23.04 -12.79 -12.41
C LYS A 35 -22.91 -11.87 -11.19
N ALA A 36 -22.00 -10.90 -11.22
CA ALA A 36 -21.77 -9.95 -10.12
C ALA A 36 -23.03 -9.12 -9.82
N PHE A 37 -23.79 -8.74 -10.85
CA PHE A 37 -25.06 -8.02 -10.70
C PHE A 37 -26.28 -8.92 -10.48
N GLY A 38 -26.11 -10.23 -10.32
CA GLY A 38 -27.22 -11.18 -10.15
C GLY A 38 -28.09 -11.37 -11.41
N GLN A 39 -27.60 -10.97 -12.60
CA GLN A 39 -28.33 -10.99 -13.86
C GLN A 39 -27.92 -12.13 -14.81
N SER A 40 -27.20 -13.14 -14.33
CA SER A 40 -26.64 -14.22 -15.14
C SER A 40 -27.67 -15.09 -15.88
N LYS A 41 -28.97 -15.00 -15.53
CA LYS A 41 -30.07 -15.67 -16.21
C LYS A 41 -30.67 -14.88 -17.39
N ARG A 42 -30.26 -13.59 -17.52
CA ARG A 42 -30.86 -12.67 -18.50
C ARG A 42 -29.83 -11.95 -19.36
N LEU A 43 -28.59 -11.80 -18.88
CA LEU A 43 -27.53 -11.01 -19.51
C LEU A 43 -26.21 -11.79 -19.57
N GLY A 44 -25.31 -11.32 -20.43
CA GLY A 44 -23.94 -11.81 -20.55
C GLY A 44 -23.73 -12.97 -21.49
N LYS A 45 -24.79 -13.48 -22.14
CA LYS A 45 -24.73 -14.55 -23.15
C LYS A 45 -25.67 -14.27 -24.32
N ILE A 46 -25.32 -14.79 -25.47
CA ILE A 46 -26.22 -14.93 -26.60
C ILE A 46 -26.83 -16.33 -26.51
N ALA A 47 -28.06 -16.41 -26.01
CA ALA A 47 -28.78 -17.67 -25.81
C ALA A 47 -30.30 -17.41 -25.87
N PRO A 48 -31.12 -18.43 -26.11
CA PRO A 48 -32.58 -18.31 -26.02
C PRO A 48 -32.99 -17.74 -24.65
N ASP A 49 -34.00 -16.90 -24.62
CA ASP A 49 -34.57 -16.24 -23.44
C ASP A 49 -33.67 -15.18 -22.76
N TYR A 50 -32.49 -14.89 -23.34
CA TYR A 50 -31.68 -13.77 -22.90
C TYR A 50 -32.10 -12.48 -23.57
N ILE A 51 -31.92 -11.37 -22.86
CA ILE A 51 -32.18 -10.03 -23.40
C ILE A 51 -31.24 -9.79 -24.59
N ALA A 52 -31.81 -9.30 -25.69
CA ALA A 52 -31.07 -9.00 -26.91
C ALA A 52 -30.21 -7.72 -26.75
N ASN A 53 -29.18 -7.83 -25.90
CA ASN A 53 -28.11 -6.84 -25.72
C ASN A 53 -26.88 -7.34 -26.44
N LEU A 54 -26.60 -6.77 -27.62
CA LEU A 54 -25.54 -7.26 -28.51
C LEU A 54 -24.59 -6.12 -28.90
N VAL A 55 -23.39 -6.48 -29.23
CA VAL A 55 -22.40 -5.59 -29.85
C VAL A 55 -21.96 -6.23 -31.15
N ILE A 56 -22.16 -5.52 -32.25
CA ILE A 56 -21.78 -5.95 -33.59
C ILE A 56 -20.48 -5.20 -33.96
N THR A 57 -19.48 -5.94 -34.40
CA THR A 57 -18.17 -5.41 -34.80
C THR A 57 -17.80 -5.85 -36.21
N ASN A 58 -16.95 -5.09 -36.88
CA ASN A 58 -16.48 -5.41 -38.24
C ASN A 58 -15.33 -6.45 -38.25
N GLY A 59 -15.00 -7.03 -37.13
CA GLY A 59 -13.96 -8.04 -36.96
C GLY A 59 -13.91 -8.51 -35.50
N ASN A 60 -12.82 -9.16 -35.09
CA ASN A 60 -12.63 -9.56 -33.70
C ASN A 60 -12.63 -8.31 -32.82
N TYR A 61 -13.49 -8.27 -31.79
CA TYR A 61 -13.60 -7.13 -30.87
C TYR A 61 -12.27 -6.72 -30.25
N PHE A 62 -11.41 -7.68 -29.96
CA PHE A 62 -10.13 -7.44 -29.31
C PHE A 62 -9.02 -6.96 -30.23
N HIS A 63 -9.26 -6.94 -31.54
CA HIS A 63 -8.30 -6.34 -32.49
C HIS A 63 -8.33 -4.80 -32.37
N GLU A 64 -7.17 -4.15 -32.36
CA GLU A 64 -7.08 -2.69 -32.13
C GLU A 64 -7.88 -1.88 -33.16
N ASP A 65 -7.82 -2.28 -34.43
CA ASP A 65 -8.48 -1.60 -35.55
C ASP A 65 -9.94 -1.96 -35.74
N SER A 66 -10.45 -2.97 -35.01
CA SER A 66 -11.85 -3.37 -35.07
C SER A 66 -12.76 -2.26 -34.51
N LYS A 67 -13.83 -1.96 -35.22
CA LYS A 67 -14.80 -0.92 -34.85
C LYS A 67 -16.15 -1.56 -34.50
N VAL A 68 -16.79 -0.99 -33.46
CA VAL A 68 -18.19 -1.32 -33.16
C VAL A 68 -19.08 -0.69 -34.23
N GLN A 69 -19.87 -1.50 -34.89
CA GLN A 69 -20.82 -1.08 -35.94
C GLN A 69 -22.17 -0.69 -35.35
N SER A 70 -22.72 -1.56 -34.52
CA SER A 70 -23.98 -1.28 -33.83
C SER A 70 -23.98 -1.90 -32.43
N VAL A 71 -24.80 -1.33 -31.58
CA VAL A 71 -25.12 -1.84 -30.23
C VAL A 71 -26.61 -2.06 -30.17
N TRP A 72 -27.03 -3.22 -29.72
CA TRP A 72 -28.43 -3.56 -29.51
C TRP A 72 -28.72 -3.54 -28.00
N ILE A 73 -29.77 -2.86 -27.62
CA ILE A 73 -30.25 -2.78 -26.25
C ILE A 73 -31.74 -3.19 -26.26
N GLU A 74 -32.04 -4.26 -25.52
CA GLU A 74 -33.41 -4.83 -25.44
C GLU A 74 -34.04 -5.05 -26.82
N GLY A 75 -33.25 -5.49 -27.81
CA GLY A 75 -33.69 -5.73 -29.16
C GLY A 75 -33.80 -4.50 -30.09
N SER A 76 -33.46 -3.31 -29.55
CA SER A 76 -33.43 -2.08 -30.35
C SER A 76 -32.02 -1.77 -30.81
N GLU A 77 -31.80 -1.56 -32.08
CA GLU A 77 -30.51 -1.26 -32.68
C GLU A 77 -30.14 0.22 -32.58
N LEU A 78 -28.92 0.50 -32.11
CA LEU A 78 -28.28 1.79 -32.22
C LEU A 78 -27.08 1.67 -33.16
N GLN A 79 -27.20 2.19 -34.36
CA GLN A 79 -26.13 2.22 -35.36
C GLN A 79 -25.08 3.27 -34.96
N LEU A 80 -23.81 2.83 -34.72
CA LEU A 80 -22.71 3.68 -34.32
C LEU A 80 -21.74 3.98 -35.46
N SER A 81 -21.58 3.06 -36.36
CA SER A 81 -20.81 3.21 -37.58
C SER A 81 -21.67 2.89 -38.78
N PRO A 82 -21.45 3.49 -39.94
CA PRO A 82 -22.11 3.08 -41.16
C PRO A 82 -21.79 1.62 -41.47
N ASP A 83 -22.62 1.03 -42.36
CA ASP A 83 -22.48 -0.36 -42.83
C ASP A 83 -21.02 -0.73 -43.14
N PRO A 84 -20.64 -2.00 -42.94
CA PRO A 84 -19.28 -2.45 -43.16
C PRO A 84 -18.76 -2.03 -44.53
N VAL A 85 -17.57 -1.44 -44.55
CA VAL A 85 -16.87 -1.16 -45.81
C VAL A 85 -16.82 -2.45 -46.61
N ASN A 86 -17.46 -2.47 -47.74
CA ASN A 86 -17.41 -3.60 -48.66
C ASN A 86 -15.95 -4.03 -48.88
N ASN A 87 -15.72 -5.33 -49.04
CA ASN A 87 -14.37 -5.79 -49.37
C ASN A 87 -14.04 -5.37 -50.80
N TYR A 88 -13.29 -4.29 -50.95
CA TYR A 88 -12.83 -3.77 -52.24
C TYR A 88 -11.45 -4.33 -52.63
N ALA A 89 -10.91 -5.27 -51.87
CA ALA A 89 -9.69 -5.96 -52.25
C ALA A 89 -9.88 -6.76 -53.53
N GLY A 90 -9.00 -6.56 -54.47
CA GLY A 90 -9.07 -7.16 -55.79
C GLY A 90 -8.19 -6.46 -56.80
N LEU A 91 -8.19 -7.02 -57.97
CA LEU A 91 -7.49 -6.44 -59.15
C LEU A 91 -8.49 -5.60 -59.93
N TRP A 92 -8.13 -4.37 -60.20
CA TRP A 92 -8.94 -3.40 -60.90
C TRP A 92 -8.22 -2.88 -62.14
N THR A 93 -8.89 -2.88 -63.33
CA THR A 93 -8.39 -2.18 -64.50
C THR A 93 -8.58 -0.68 -64.34
N PHE A 94 -7.55 0.05 -64.08
CA PHE A 94 -7.53 1.49 -63.81
C PHE A 94 -7.15 2.26 -65.09
N LYS A 95 -7.95 3.26 -65.44
CA LYS A 95 -7.75 4.12 -66.62
C LYS A 95 -7.64 5.58 -66.23
N GLU A 96 -6.59 6.20 -66.76
CA GLU A 96 -6.31 7.63 -66.64
C GLU A 96 -5.92 8.16 -68.03
N ARG A 97 -6.77 9.00 -68.61
CA ARG A 97 -6.63 9.42 -70.03
C ARG A 97 -6.57 8.20 -70.96
N GLU A 98 -5.54 8.12 -71.76
CA GLU A 98 -5.29 6.98 -72.66
C GLU A 98 -4.45 5.86 -72.01
N ARG A 99 -4.06 6.03 -70.74
CA ARG A 99 -3.23 5.07 -70.02
C ARG A 99 -4.10 4.09 -69.23
N THR A 100 -3.73 2.82 -69.35
CA THR A 100 -4.35 1.75 -68.59
C THR A 100 -3.32 1.13 -67.64
N TRP A 101 -3.71 0.93 -66.41
CA TRP A 101 -2.93 0.31 -65.35
C TRP A 101 -3.74 -0.76 -64.67
N ALA A 102 -3.11 -1.68 -63.97
CA ALA A 102 -3.79 -2.54 -63.00
C ALA A 102 -3.63 -1.94 -61.59
N LEU A 103 -4.74 -1.64 -60.94
CA LEU A 103 -4.72 -1.22 -59.52
C LEU A 103 -5.00 -2.47 -58.68
N ASP A 104 -3.99 -2.97 -58.00
CA ASP A 104 -4.07 -4.12 -57.13
C ASP A 104 -4.30 -3.64 -55.69
N ILE A 105 -5.52 -3.80 -55.19
CA ILE A 105 -5.92 -3.45 -53.82
C ILE A 105 -5.87 -4.72 -52.98
N ASP A 106 -5.05 -4.68 -51.95
CA ASP A 106 -4.95 -5.70 -50.92
C ASP A 106 -5.64 -5.25 -49.63
N LYS A 107 -6.11 -6.20 -48.87
CA LYS A 107 -6.67 -5.97 -47.54
C LYS A 107 -5.99 -6.94 -46.59
N ASP A 108 -5.12 -6.42 -45.73
CA ASP A 108 -4.57 -7.15 -44.60
C ASP A 108 -5.37 -6.76 -43.36
N GLU A 109 -6.11 -7.69 -42.82
CA GLU A 109 -7.05 -7.47 -41.72
C GLU A 109 -8.06 -6.32 -42.00
N LEU A 110 -7.83 -5.12 -41.49
CA LEU A 110 -8.68 -3.93 -41.68
C LEU A 110 -8.00 -2.83 -42.50
N ILE A 111 -6.75 -3.03 -42.87
CA ILE A 111 -5.95 -2.03 -43.58
C ILE A 111 -5.91 -2.37 -45.07
N PHE A 112 -6.28 -1.40 -45.87
CA PHE A 112 -6.15 -1.50 -47.33
C PHE A 112 -4.79 -0.98 -47.73
N SER A 113 -4.11 -1.72 -48.62
CA SER A 113 -2.92 -1.28 -49.34
C SER A 113 -3.16 -1.43 -50.82
N ALA A 114 -2.43 -0.69 -51.65
CA ALA A 114 -2.58 -0.84 -53.09
C ALA A 114 -1.25 -0.58 -53.83
N LYS A 115 -1.18 -1.15 -55.02
CA LYS A 115 -0.13 -0.91 -56.01
C LYS A 115 -0.75 -0.65 -57.36
N LEU A 116 -0.19 0.28 -58.12
CA LEU A 116 -0.44 0.45 -59.52
C LEU A 116 0.61 -0.31 -60.32
N MET A 117 0.16 -1.18 -61.25
CA MET A 117 1.04 -2.05 -62.02
C MET A 117 0.78 -1.85 -63.51
N LYS A 118 1.87 -1.83 -64.30
CA LYS A 118 1.82 -1.86 -65.76
C LYS A 118 3.09 -2.51 -66.29
N ASP A 119 2.91 -3.60 -67.01
CA ASP A 119 4.05 -4.42 -67.53
C ASP A 119 5.01 -4.80 -66.39
N SER A 120 6.26 -4.38 -66.40
CA SER A 120 7.25 -4.60 -65.35
C SER A 120 7.31 -3.48 -64.31
N ILE A 121 6.45 -2.46 -64.39
CA ILE A 121 6.43 -1.29 -63.50
C ILE A 121 5.45 -1.55 -62.36
N SER A 122 5.91 -1.35 -61.12
CA SER A 122 5.05 -1.42 -59.91
C SER A 122 5.27 -0.18 -59.06
N ILE A 123 4.21 0.60 -58.85
CA ILE A 123 4.22 1.87 -58.10
C ILE A 123 3.38 1.68 -56.84
N SER A 124 4.00 1.89 -55.69
CA SER A 124 3.29 1.81 -54.41
C SER A 124 2.35 3.01 -54.22
N VAL A 125 1.11 2.74 -53.86
CA VAL A 125 0.12 3.74 -53.51
C VAL A 125 0.34 4.17 -52.04
N GLN A 126 0.33 5.48 -51.81
CA GLN A 126 0.50 6.08 -50.48
C GLN A 126 -0.84 6.66 -49.98
N ASN A 127 -1.00 6.74 -48.65
CA ASN A 127 -2.14 7.35 -47.99
C ASN A 127 -3.48 6.84 -48.53
N LEU A 128 -3.59 5.52 -48.82
CA LEU A 128 -4.82 4.92 -49.26
C LEU A 128 -5.85 4.98 -48.12
N SER A 129 -6.98 5.61 -48.41
CA SER A 129 -8.14 5.66 -47.54
C SER A 129 -9.36 5.22 -48.30
N ILE A 130 -10.06 4.24 -47.77
CA ILE A 130 -11.38 3.80 -48.28
C ILE A 130 -12.36 3.95 -47.13
N ASP A 131 -13.29 4.90 -47.27
CA ASP A 131 -14.36 5.14 -46.30
C ASP A 131 -15.70 5.07 -47.00
N ARG A 132 -16.51 4.06 -46.67
CA ARG A 132 -17.77 3.74 -47.32
C ARG A 132 -17.59 3.51 -48.84
N ASP A 133 -18.11 4.44 -49.62
CA ASP A 133 -18.03 4.50 -51.10
C ASP A 133 -16.97 5.49 -51.59
N GLN A 134 -16.21 6.09 -50.70
CA GLN A 134 -15.17 7.04 -51.06
C GLN A 134 -13.78 6.38 -51.01
N ILE A 135 -12.97 6.68 -52.02
CA ILE A 135 -11.59 6.25 -52.12
C ILE A 135 -10.70 7.46 -52.35
N SER A 136 -9.60 7.54 -51.61
CA SER A 136 -8.56 8.51 -51.88
C SER A 136 -7.19 7.90 -51.68
N PHE A 137 -6.22 8.32 -52.47
CA PHE A 137 -4.82 7.86 -52.38
C PHE A 137 -3.88 8.84 -53.06
N THR A 138 -2.62 8.65 -52.82
CA THR A 138 -1.54 9.48 -53.39
C THR A 138 -0.49 8.60 -54.06
N ILE A 139 0.02 9.08 -55.19
CA ILE A 139 1.15 8.48 -55.91
C ILE A 139 2.26 9.53 -55.98
N ASN A 140 3.44 9.15 -55.57
CA ASN A 140 4.66 9.98 -55.68
C ASN A 140 5.65 9.28 -56.61
N ASP A 141 5.41 9.36 -57.91
CA ASP A 141 6.23 8.79 -58.96
C ASP A 141 6.44 9.82 -60.04
N THR A 142 7.59 10.44 -60.09
CA THR A 142 7.96 11.50 -61.04
C THR A 142 8.21 11.02 -62.45
N ALA A 143 8.47 9.73 -62.63
CA ALA A 143 8.74 9.15 -63.95
C ALA A 143 7.44 8.96 -64.78
N HIS A 144 6.31 8.67 -64.12
CA HIS A 144 5.08 8.33 -64.81
C HIS A 144 3.94 9.32 -64.54
N PHE A 145 3.99 10.09 -63.47
CA PHE A 145 2.99 11.05 -63.04
C PHE A 145 3.59 12.43 -62.77
N ASN A 146 3.90 13.21 -63.77
CA ASN A 146 4.40 14.61 -63.71
C ASN A 146 5.02 15.06 -62.36
N ASN A 147 6.20 15.52 -62.34
CA ASN A 147 7.02 16.08 -61.26
C ASN A 147 6.31 16.43 -59.91
N GLY A 148 5.93 15.42 -59.11
CA GLY A 148 5.38 15.65 -57.79
C GLY A 148 4.30 14.65 -57.36
N ALA A 149 3.77 14.79 -56.15
CA ALA A 149 2.74 13.93 -55.63
C ALA A 149 1.38 14.19 -56.28
N VAL A 150 0.77 13.15 -56.81
CA VAL A 150 -0.55 13.21 -57.48
C VAL A 150 -1.59 12.59 -56.54
N ARG A 151 -2.67 13.32 -56.31
CA ARG A 151 -3.77 12.87 -55.47
C ARG A 151 -4.93 12.37 -56.30
N PHE A 152 -5.48 11.23 -55.89
CA PHE A 152 -6.65 10.58 -56.49
C PHE A 152 -7.79 10.63 -55.46
N ILE A 153 -8.95 11.08 -55.89
CA ILE A 153 -10.18 11.14 -55.07
C ILE A 153 -11.31 10.61 -55.92
N GLY A 154 -12.07 9.65 -55.40
CA GLY A 154 -13.14 9.05 -56.16
C GLY A 154 -14.21 8.37 -55.32
N ARG A 155 -15.19 7.77 -56.04
CA ARG A 155 -16.26 6.95 -55.49
C ARG A 155 -16.17 5.54 -56.03
N ILE A 156 -16.66 4.61 -55.21
CA ILE A 156 -16.78 3.20 -55.56
C ILE A 156 -18.27 2.85 -55.66
N GLU A 157 -18.68 2.44 -56.82
CA GLU A 157 -20.07 2.02 -57.07
C GLU A 157 -20.07 0.57 -57.59
N LYS A 158 -20.44 -0.39 -56.72
CA LYS A 158 -20.46 -1.84 -57.03
C LYS A 158 -19.08 -2.36 -57.53
N LYS A 159 -18.90 -2.46 -58.84
CA LYS A 159 -17.69 -2.97 -59.53
C LYS A 159 -16.93 -1.88 -60.25
N GLU A 160 -17.27 -0.65 -60.07
CA GLU A 160 -16.70 0.50 -60.74
C GLU A 160 -16.19 1.53 -59.76
N MET A 161 -15.10 2.19 -60.11
CA MET A 161 -14.60 3.38 -59.39
C MET A 161 -14.47 4.51 -60.42
N SER A 162 -14.78 5.72 -59.97
CA SER A 162 -14.58 6.91 -60.80
C SER A 162 -14.23 8.10 -59.91
N GLY A 163 -13.43 9.01 -60.47
CA GLY A 163 -13.03 10.15 -59.68
C GLY A 163 -12.16 11.18 -60.42
N LYS A 164 -11.58 12.06 -59.64
CA LYS A 164 -10.70 13.15 -60.12
C LYS A 164 -9.26 12.90 -59.68
N ILE A 165 -8.35 13.29 -60.54
CA ILE A 165 -6.90 13.36 -60.29
C ILE A 165 -6.55 14.84 -60.11
N ILE A 166 -5.74 15.13 -59.14
CA ILE A 166 -5.17 16.45 -58.89
C ILE A 166 -3.65 16.30 -58.96
N TYR A 167 -3.06 16.87 -60.02
CA TYR A 167 -1.60 16.86 -60.22
C TYR A 167 -0.90 17.93 -59.37
N ALA A 168 0.42 17.84 -59.27
CA ALA A 168 1.22 18.77 -58.50
C ALA A 168 1.15 20.24 -58.99
N ASP A 169 0.87 20.45 -60.28
CA ASP A 169 0.64 21.77 -60.90
C ASP A 169 -0.80 22.26 -60.80
N ASN A 170 -1.62 21.63 -60.00
CA ASN A 170 -3.06 21.90 -59.81
C ASN A 170 -3.94 21.58 -61.03
N ASN A 171 -3.40 21.02 -62.10
CA ASN A 171 -4.19 20.49 -63.19
C ASN A 171 -5.09 19.32 -62.72
N ARG A 172 -6.22 19.15 -63.36
CA ARG A 172 -7.21 18.11 -62.98
C ARG A 172 -7.54 17.24 -64.16
N SER A 173 -7.69 15.95 -63.91
CA SER A 173 -8.15 14.96 -64.88
C SER A 173 -9.19 14.03 -64.20
N SER A 174 -9.77 13.12 -64.98
CA SER A 174 -10.65 12.08 -64.45
C SER A 174 -9.95 10.71 -64.53
N TRP A 175 -10.39 9.81 -63.69
CA TRP A 175 -9.98 8.40 -63.74
C TRP A 175 -11.16 7.49 -63.51
N THR A 176 -11.06 6.28 -64.00
CA THR A 176 -12.03 5.20 -63.75
C THR A 176 -11.30 3.91 -63.47
N ALA A 177 -11.93 3.00 -62.71
CA ALA A 177 -11.45 1.63 -62.57
C ALA A 177 -12.59 0.64 -62.56
N GLN A 178 -12.38 -0.51 -63.20
CA GLN A 178 -13.31 -1.63 -63.30
C GLN A 178 -12.74 -2.81 -62.53
N LEU A 179 -13.55 -3.46 -61.70
CA LEU A 179 -13.15 -4.66 -60.96
C LEU A 179 -13.04 -5.87 -61.89
N ASP A 180 -11.85 -6.43 -61.98
CA ASP A 180 -11.57 -7.64 -62.77
C ASP A 180 -11.75 -8.91 -61.90
N SER A 181 -11.16 -8.92 -60.71
CA SER A 181 -11.25 -10.06 -59.77
C SER A 181 -11.23 -9.62 -58.32
N LYS A 182 -12.05 -10.27 -57.47
CA LYS A 182 -12.03 -10.05 -56.03
C LYS A 182 -10.98 -10.92 -55.33
N LYS A 183 -10.35 -10.38 -54.29
CA LYS A 183 -9.52 -11.15 -53.37
C LYS A 183 -10.40 -11.65 -52.19
N PRO A 184 -10.08 -12.82 -51.61
CA PRO A 184 -10.80 -13.31 -50.44
C PRO A 184 -10.59 -12.36 -49.25
N SER A 185 -11.56 -12.30 -48.36
CA SER A 185 -11.41 -11.54 -47.11
C SER A 185 -10.37 -12.23 -46.21
N PRO A 186 -9.44 -11.51 -45.64
CA PRO A 186 -8.47 -12.09 -44.72
C PRO A 186 -9.16 -12.65 -43.46
N VAL A 187 -8.63 -13.75 -42.94
CA VAL A 187 -9.04 -14.32 -41.66
C VAL A 187 -8.24 -13.62 -40.56
N PHE A 188 -8.95 -13.01 -39.62
CA PHE A 188 -8.29 -12.36 -38.48
C PHE A 188 -7.61 -13.39 -37.58
N THR A 189 -6.30 -13.30 -37.46
CA THR A 189 -5.53 -14.03 -36.45
C THR A 189 -4.72 -13.06 -35.63
N MET A 190 -4.97 -13.02 -34.32
CA MET A 190 -4.14 -12.23 -33.42
C MET A 190 -2.75 -12.85 -33.32
N LYS A 191 -1.71 -12.09 -33.65
CA LYS A 191 -0.34 -12.49 -33.36
C LYS A 191 -0.18 -12.50 -31.84
N LYS A 192 0.10 -13.69 -31.28
CA LYS A 192 0.49 -13.80 -29.87
C LYS A 192 1.90 -13.27 -29.71
N GLU A 193 2.10 -12.29 -28.84
CA GLU A 193 3.42 -11.98 -28.33
C GLU A 193 3.86 -13.15 -27.44
N GLU A 194 5.14 -13.51 -27.46
CA GLU A 194 5.64 -14.49 -26.48
C GLU A 194 5.34 -13.97 -25.08
N ALA A 195 4.66 -14.81 -24.30
CA ALA A 195 4.39 -14.49 -22.89
C ALA A 195 5.71 -14.27 -22.16
N SER A 196 5.72 -13.35 -21.23
CA SER A 196 6.88 -13.15 -20.35
C SER A 196 7.23 -14.46 -19.66
N LYS A 197 8.49 -14.86 -19.74
CA LYS A 197 9.03 -16.01 -18.99
C LYS A 197 9.32 -15.68 -17.53
N LEU A 198 9.05 -14.43 -17.11
CA LEU A 198 9.24 -14.03 -15.71
C LEU A 198 8.15 -14.68 -14.86
N GLU A 199 8.59 -15.34 -13.82
CA GLU A 199 7.71 -15.88 -12.81
C GLU A 199 7.01 -14.73 -12.07
N VAL A 200 5.70 -14.82 -11.91
CA VAL A 200 4.92 -13.82 -11.17
C VAL A 200 4.59 -14.41 -9.82
N PHE A 201 5.14 -13.81 -8.78
CA PHE A 201 4.85 -14.21 -7.41
C PHE A 201 3.54 -13.59 -6.96
N PHE A 202 2.58 -14.44 -6.62
CA PHE A 202 1.34 -14.05 -5.96
C PHE A 202 1.40 -14.54 -4.52
N PRO A 203 1.73 -13.68 -3.56
CA PRO A 203 1.83 -14.09 -2.19
C PRO A 203 0.44 -14.44 -1.62
N GLU A 204 0.39 -15.46 -0.78
CA GLU A 204 -0.73 -15.65 0.14
C GLU A 204 -0.56 -14.68 1.32
N GLY A 205 -0.82 -13.40 1.11
CA GLY A 205 -0.60 -12.38 2.12
C GLY A 205 0.19 -11.20 1.58
N ALA A 206 1.31 -10.83 2.19
CA ALA A 206 2.11 -9.70 1.75
C ALA A 206 2.75 -9.93 0.38
N TYR A 207 2.78 -8.88 -0.39
CA TYR A 207 3.38 -8.86 -1.70
C TYR A 207 4.89 -9.18 -1.63
N GLY A 208 5.32 -10.13 -2.45
CA GLY A 208 6.73 -10.55 -2.53
C GLY A 208 7.15 -11.70 -1.60
N VAL A 209 6.25 -12.21 -0.76
CA VAL A 209 6.49 -13.44 0.02
C VAL A 209 6.13 -14.64 -0.86
N ASP A 210 7.09 -15.50 -1.14
CA ASP A 210 6.95 -16.66 -2.03
C ASP A 210 6.57 -17.96 -1.31
N GLU A 211 6.70 -17.99 0.00
CA GLU A 211 6.39 -19.17 0.82
C GLU A 211 5.48 -18.80 2.01
N LYS A 212 4.55 -19.69 2.32
CA LYS A 212 3.74 -19.57 3.53
C LYS A 212 4.58 -19.78 4.77
N ILE A 213 4.60 -18.80 5.67
CA ILE A 213 5.31 -18.90 6.94
C ILE A 213 4.57 -19.90 7.84
N ILE A 214 5.21 -21.04 8.08
CA ILE A 214 4.66 -22.13 8.88
C ILE A 214 5.17 -22.03 10.32
N ARG A 215 4.28 -22.28 11.29
CA ARG A 215 4.67 -22.41 12.70
C ARG A 215 5.18 -23.83 12.96
N PRO A 216 6.45 -24.01 13.32
CA PRO A 216 6.93 -25.29 13.81
C PRO A 216 6.29 -25.61 15.17
N LYS A 217 6.10 -26.91 15.44
CA LYS A 217 5.52 -27.35 16.71
C LYS A 217 6.49 -27.11 17.87
N THR A 218 7.77 -27.33 17.63
CA THR A 218 8.83 -27.30 18.63
C THR A 218 10.06 -26.59 18.09
N ILE A 219 10.59 -25.64 18.87
CA ILE A 219 11.84 -24.91 18.59
C ILE A 219 12.70 -25.00 19.86
N LEU A 220 13.95 -25.41 19.72
CA LEU A 220 14.95 -25.39 20.78
C LEU A 220 16.08 -24.44 20.35
N VAL A 221 16.38 -23.44 21.16
CA VAL A 221 17.65 -22.69 21.07
C VAL A 221 18.57 -23.25 22.13
N ASP A 222 19.69 -23.81 21.69
CA ASP A 222 20.64 -24.57 22.50
C ASP A 222 21.85 -23.71 22.86
N ASP A 223 22.30 -23.73 24.10
CA ASP A 223 23.53 -23.09 24.61
C ASP A 223 23.64 -21.57 24.29
N ALA A 224 22.60 -20.78 24.60
CA ALA A 224 22.57 -19.34 24.35
C ALA A 224 22.76 -18.50 25.62
N THR A 225 23.11 -17.21 25.45
CA THR A 225 22.93 -16.21 26.51
C THR A 225 21.51 -15.62 26.39
N ILE A 226 20.65 -15.94 27.36
CA ILE A 226 19.23 -15.57 27.37
C ILE A 226 19.02 -14.32 28.21
N TRP A 227 18.60 -13.22 27.58
CA TRP A 227 18.15 -12.00 28.24
C TRP A 227 16.64 -12.12 28.46
N THR A 228 16.23 -12.54 29.64
CA THR A 228 14.80 -12.82 29.86
C THR A 228 13.93 -11.58 29.90
N SER A 229 14.47 -10.42 30.25
CA SER A 229 13.74 -9.18 30.62
C SER A 229 12.66 -9.43 31.70
N GLY A 230 12.75 -10.56 32.37
CA GLY A 230 11.89 -11.00 33.47
C GLY A 230 12.67 -11.14 34.79
N PRO A 231 12.10 -11.82 35.79
CA PRO A 231 12.73 -11.98 37.13
C PRO A 231 14.06 -12.75 37.12
N ASP A 232 14.24 -13.64 36.13
CA ASP A 232 15.43 -14.51 36.06
C ASP A 232 16.69 -13.79 35.51
N GLY A 233 16.51 -12.53 35.03
CA GLY A 233 17.62 -11.71 34.54
C GLY A 233 18.29 -12.26 33.29
N VAL A 234 19.62 -12.32 33.28
CA VAL A 234 20.44 -12.84 32.17
C VAL A 234 20.99 -14.21 32.54
N LEU A 235 20.75 -15.20 31.68
CA LEU A 235 21.13 -16.60 31.84
C LEU A 235 22.17 -16.99 30.81
N GLU A 236 23.38 -17.36 31.19
CA GLU A 236 24.46 -17.75 30.29
C GLU A 236 24.56 -19.28 30.14
N GLY A 237 24.68 -19.74 28.88
CA GLY A 237 24.78 -21.15 28.55
C GLY A 237 23.53 -21.94 28.93
N PHE A 238 22.35 -21.36 28.63
CA PHE A 238 21.06 -21.99 28.84
C PHE A 238 20.37 -22.29 27.52
N ASP A 239 19.51 -23.29 27.55
CA ASP A 239 18.60 -23.63 26.48
C ASP A 239 17.22 -23.00 26.73
N ILE A 240 16.54 -22.63 25.66
CA ILE A 240 15.14 -22.24 25.71
C ILE A 240 14.32 -23.05 24.72
N LEU A 241 13.28 -23.68 25.22
CA LEU A 241 12.33 -24.50 24.45
C LEU A 241 11.04 -23.72 24.24
N PHE A 242 10.66 -23.59 22.97
CA PHE A 242 9.34 -23.10 22.58
C PHE A 242 8.49 -24.24 22.03
N GLN A 243 7.24 -24.31 22.45
CA GLN A 243 6.31 -25.31 21.98
C GLN A 243 4.94 -24.71 21.68
N ASN A 244 4.40 -25.01 20.51
CA ASN A 244 3.11 -24.48 20.03
C ASN A 244 3.04 -22.94 20.07
N GLY A 245 4.16 -22.27 19.78
CA GLY A 245 4.24 -20.80 19.74
C GLY A 245 4.34 -20.14 21.11
N ARG A 246 4.74 -20.87 22.17
CA ARG A 246 4.92 -20.34 23.54
C ARG A 246 6.22 -20.83 24.16
N VAL A 247 6.76 -20.03 25.08
CA VAL A 247 7.87 -20.45 25.94
C VAL A 247 7.41 -21.61 26.82
N LYS A 248 8.10 -22.75 26.71
CA LYS A 248 7.76 -23.95 27.45
C LYS A 248 8.69 -24.24 28.61
N GLN A 249 10.00 -24.02 28.40
CA GLN A 249 11.03 -24.34 29.40
C GLN A 249 12.29 -23.52 29.13
N ILE A 250 12.97 -23.12 30.21
CA ILE A 250 14.31 -22.53 30.18
C ILE A 250 15.13 -23.33 31.18
N ALA A 251 16.20 -23.97 30.74
CA ALA A 251 17.06 -24.79 31.61
C ALA A 251 18.41 -25.06 30.91
N LYS A 252 19.38 -25.61 31.63
CA LYS A 252 20.59 -26.14 31.00
C LYS A 252 20.34 -27.57 30.51
N ASN A 253 20.85 -27.89 29.32
CA ASN A 253 20.82 -29.22 28.71
C ASN A 253 19.41 -29.80 28.58
N ILE A 254 18.53 -29.13 27.85
CA ILE A 254 17.17 -29.64 27.58
C ILE A 254 17.25 -30.80 26.61
N TYR A 255 16.95 -32.00 27.09
CA TYR A 255 16.84 -33.17 26.24
C TYR A 255 15.53 -33.19 25.47
N LEU A 256 15.61 -33.25 24.13
CA LEU A 256 14.47 -33.24 23.25
C LEU A 256 14.38 -34.51 22.43
N ASN A 257 13.26 -35.22 22.52
CA ASN A 257 12.98 -36.41 21.71
C ASN A 257 11.93 -36.13 20.62
N ASP A 258 12.09 -35.01 19.92
CA ASP A 258 11.23 -34.62 18.79
C ASP A 258 12.08 -34.46 17.52
N LYS A 259 11.99 -35.45 16.62
CA LYS A 259 12.78 -35.46 15.36
C LYS A 259 12.39 -34.34 14.39
N ASN A 260 11.24 -33.69 14.58
CA ASN A 260 10.74 -32.61 13.74
C ASN A 260 10.97 -31.22 14.39
N ALA A 261 11.65 -31.18 15.52
CA ALA A 261 11.99 -29.92 16.17
C ALA A 261 13.00 -29.13 15.34
N ILE A 262 12.84 -27.82 15.29
CA ILE A 262 13.89 -26.91 14.82
C ILE A 262 14.86 -26.70 15.98
N ILE A 263 16.12 -27.06 15.76
CA ILE A 263 17.22 -26.82 16.71
C ILE A 263 18.06 -25.67 16.16
N ILE A 264 18.22 -24.62 16.97
CA ILE A 264 19.01 -23.43 16.66
C ILE A 264 20.24 -23.47 17.57
N ASP A 265 21.43 -23.49 16.97
CA ASP A 265 22.69 -23.37 17.71
C ASP A 265 22.83 -21.93 18.25
N GLY A 266 22.73 -21.79 19.57
CA GLY A 266 22.82 -20.54 20.30
C GLY A 266 24.22 -20.24 20.85
N LYS A 267 25.18 -21.14 20.62
CA LYS A 267 26.53 -20.98 21.18
C LYS A 267 27.21 -19.68 20.75
N GLY A 268 27.57 -18.86 21.75
CA GLY A 268 28.13 -17.52 21.51
C GLY A 268 27.13 -16.49 20.99
N LYS A 269 25.85 -16.86 20.88
CA LYS A 269 24.77 -15.96 20.49
C LYS A 269 23.93 -15.53 21.69
N HIS A 270 23.18 -14.47 21.49
CA HIS A 270 22.26 -13.94 22.48
C HIS A 270 20.81 -14.04 21.99
N ILE A 271 19.91 -14.29 22.92
CA ILE A 271 18.47 -14.29 22.66
C ILE A 271 17.78 -13.29 23.58
N THR A 272 16.88 -12.49 23.02
CA THR A 272 16.06 -11.53 23.75
C THR A 272 14.59 -11.77 23.45
N PRO A 273 13.65 -11.24 24.26
CA PRO A 273 12.28 -11.05 23.81
C PRO A 273 12.26 -10.21 22.54
N GLY A 274 11.23 -10.34 21.74
CA GLY A 274 10.97 -9.42 20.63
C GLY A 274 10.90 -7.98 21.13
N LEU A 275 11.54 -7.05 20.42
CA LEU A 275 11.51 -5.64 20.77
C LEU A 275 10.12 -5.06 20.53
N ILE A 276 9.75 -4.05 21.32
CA ILE A 276 8.44 -3.40 21.29
C ILE A 276 8.62 -1.89 21.20
N ASP A 277 7.97 -1.28 20.21
CA ASP A 277 7.92 0.17 20.04
C ASP A 277 6.57 0.72 20.50
N ALA A 278 6.58 1.52 21.56
CA ALA A 278 5.37 2.10 22.14
C ALA A 278 4.81 3.29 21.33
N HIS A 279 5.50 3.73 20.28
CA HIS A 279 5.08 4.83 19.43
C HIS A 279 5.60 4.66 18.01
N SER A 280 4.73 4.27 17.12
CA SER A 280 5.04 4.12 15.70
C SER A 280 3.92 4.65 14.82
N HIS A 281 4.27 5.02 13.60
CA HIS A 281 3.34 5.36 12.53
C HIS A 281 3.46 4.39 11.34
N MET A 282 4.32 3.40 11.46
CA MET A 282 4.57 2.36 10.47
C MET A 282 3.28 1.62 10.11
N ALA A 283 3.12 1.28 8.84
CA ALA A 283 1.93 0.63 8.30
C ALA A 283 0.62 1.45 8.43
N GLY A 284 0.68 2.75 8.73
CA GLY A 284 -0.48 3.64 8.71
C GLY A 284 -0.56 4.39 7.39
N GLU A 285 -1.55 4.10 6.54
CA GLU A 285 -1.75 4.77 5.25
C GLU A 285 -1.96 6.28 5.41
N SER A 286 -2.76 6.69 6.39
CA SER A 286 -3.01 8.09 6.75
C SER A 286 -3.12 8.21 8.26
N ILE A 287 -2.17 8.88 8.88
CA ILE A 287 -2.06 8.91 10.34
C ILE A 287 -2.77 10.08 11.02
N ASN A 288 -3.25 11.06 10.25
CA ASN A 288 -3.86 12.26 10.81
C ASN A 288 -5.26 12.53 10.24
N GLU A 289 -6.29 12.51 11.11
CA GLU A 289 -7.54 13.20 10.84
C GLU A 289 -7.52 14.54 11.58
N GLY A 290 -6.83 15.52 10.99
CA GLY A 290 -6.40 16.73 11.71
C GLY A 290 -7.27 17.96 11.53
N PHE A 291 -8.40 17.89 10.83
CA PHE A 291 -9.21 19.07 10.53
C PHE A 291 -10.00 19.57 11.76
N GLN A 292 -10.51 18.66 12.58
CA GLN A 292 -11.23 18.98 13.82
C GLN A 292 -10.29 18.94 15.03
N ASN A 293 -10.75 19.51 16.16
CA ASN A 293 -10.00 19.51 17.42
C ASN A 293 -10.08 18.18 18.15
N VAL A 294 -11.19 17.47 17.97
CA VAL A 294 -11.49 16.18 18.55
C VAL A 294 -11.91 15.25 17.42
N THR A 295 -11.28 14.10 17.32
CA THR A 295 -11.58 13.05 16.35
C THR A 295 -11.47 11.67 17.00
N ALA A 296 -12.03 11.57 18.22
CA ALA A 296 -11.91 10.37 19.05
C ALA A 296 -12.58 9.12 18.43
N GLU A 297 -13.47 9.30 17.45
CA GLU A 297 -14.17 8.24 16.72
C GLU A 297 -13.32 7.54 15.67
N VAL A 298 -12.29 8.20 15.09
CA VAL A 298 -11.45 7.60 14.04
C VAL A 298 -10.49 6.56 14.63
N ARG A 299 -10.14 5.54 13.83
CA ARG A 299 -9.39 4.40 14.33
C ARG A 299 -8.24 4.05 13.38
N MET A 300 -7.03 3.96 13.92
CA MET A 300 -5.85 3.57 13.14
C MET A 300 -5.96 2.18 12.53
N ARG A 301 -6.71 1.26 13.17
CA ARG A 301 -6.93 -0.08 12.64
C ARG A 301 -7.62 -0.11 11.26
N ASP A 302 -8.32 0.95 10.89
CA ASP A 302 -9.09 1.01 9.64
C ASP A 302 -8.23 1.44 8.45
N VAL A 303 -6.99 1.87 8.68
CA VAL A 303 -6.05 2.38 7.67
C VAL A 303 -4.69 1.64 7.68
N ILE A 304 -4.68 0.40 8.16
CA ILE A 304 -3.46 -0.42 8.20
C ILE A 304 -3.11 -0.89 6.78
N ASP A 305 -1.91 -0.53 6.30
CA ASP A 305 -1.30 -1.09 5.10
C ASP A 305 -0.45 -2.32 5.46
N PRO A 306 -0.88 -3.55 5.12
CA PRO A 306 -0.14 -4.75 5.41
C PRO A 306 1.09 -4.96 4.51
N ASN A 307 1.28 -4.12 3.49
CA ASN A 307 2.38 -4.22 2.53
C ASN A 307 3.50 -3.19 2.78
N ASP A 308 3.42 -2.42 3.86
CA ASP A 308 4.45 -1.46 4.20
C ASP A 308 5.77 -2.19 4.49
N ILE A 309 6.77 -1.97 3.61
CA ILE A 309 8.11 -2.58 3.72
C ILE A 309 8.84 -2.20 5.00
N ALA A 310 8.45 -1.10 5.65
CA ALA A 310 9.02 -0.69 6.93
C ALA A 310 8.84 -1.78 8.00
N MET A 311 7.75 -2.56 7.95
CA MET A 311 7.54 -3.70 8.84
C MET A 311 8.62 -4.77 8.68
N TYR A 312 8.95 -5.15 7.44
CA TYR A 312 10.01 -6.14 7.19
C TYR A 312 11.39 -5.63 7.63
N ARG A 313 11.67 -4.34 7.38
CA ARG A 313 12.91 -3.69 7.81
C ARG A 313 13.01 -3.61 9.34
N ALA A 314 11.90 -3.39 10.02
CA ALA A 314 11.84 -3.38 11.47
C ALA A 314 12.04 -4.79 12.06
N LEU A 315 11.46 -5.81 11.47
CA LEU A 315 11.73 -7.22 11.80
C LEU A 315 13.21 -7.57 11.68
N ALA A 316 13.90 -7.05 10.67
CA ALA A 316 15.35 -7.22 10.51
C ALA A 316 16.17 -6.54 11.64
N GLY A 317 15.55 -5.66 12.41
CA GLY A 317 16.10 -5.04 13.62
C GLY A 317 15.61 -5.68 14.92
N GLY A 318 14.83 -6.78 14.84
CA GLY A 318 14.32 -7.48 16.01
C GLY A 318 13.02 -6.91 16.59
N LEU A 319 12.41 -5.92 15.94
CA LEU A 319 11.13 -5.37 16.38
C LEU A 319 9.99 -6.34 16.04
N THR A 320 9.12 -6.63 16.99
CA THR A 320 8.02 -7.60 16.83
C THR A 320 6.65 -6.98 17.02
N THR A 321 6.56 -5.93 17.83
CA THR A 321 5.29 -5.32 18.21
C THR A 321 5.41 -3.80 18.19
N ILE A 322 4.39 -3.14 17.68
CA ILE A 322 4.28 -1.68 17.65
C ILE A 322 2.94 -1.19 18.20
N ASN A 323 2.92 0.04 18.68
CA ASN A 323 1.69 0.77 18.92
C ASN A 323 1.49 1.78 17.79
N LEU A 324 0.63 1.47 16.83
CA LEU A 324 0.27 2.36 15.73
C LEU A 324 -0.64 3.47 16.26
N LEU A 325 -0.08 4.66 16.36
CA LEU A 325 -0.76 5.83 16.91
C LEU A 325 -1.28 6.76 15.82
N HIS A 326 -2.39 7.44 16.11
CA HIS A 326 -2.79 8.64 15.37
C HIS A 326 -1.71 9.71 15.51
N GLY A 327 -1.44 10.48 14.47
CA GLY A 327 -0.46 11.56 14.51
C GLY A 327 -0.88 12.69 15.45
N SER A 328 0.05 13.62 15.72
CA SER A 328 -0.14 14.68 16.72
C SER A 328 -0.82 15.93 16.14
N ALA A 329 -1.84 15.79 15.28
CA ALA A 329 -2.45 16.92 14.57
C ALA A 329 -3.51 17.69 15.38
N ASN A 330 -4.14 17.07 16.37
CA ASN A 330 -5.24 17.63 17.16
C ASN A 330 -5.13 17.28 18.66
N PRO A 331 -5.70 18.09 19.56
CA PRO A 331 -5.62 17.86 21.02
C PRO A 331 -6.14 16.47 21.44
N ILE A 332 -7.23 16.01 20.81
CA ILE A 332 -7.76 14.66 20.95
C ILE A 332 -7.82 14.05 19.54
N GLY A 333 -6.93 13.13 19.26
CA GLY A 333 -6.84 12.41 17.99
C GLY A 333 -7.58 11.08 18.04
N GLY A 334 -7.20 10.16 17.14
CA GLY A 334 -7.88 8.89 16.93
C GLY A 334 -7.43 7.76 17.87
N GLN A 335 -8.15 6.66 17.78
CA GLN A 335 -7.90 5.44 18.52
C GLN A 335 -6.71 4.69 17.93
N SER A 336 -5.77 4.27 18.76
CA SER A 336 -4.58 3.52 18.34
C SER A 336 -4.86 2.03 18.14
N ALA A 337 -3.90 1.34 17.52
CA ALA A 337 -3.92 -0.11 17.35
C ALA A 337 -2.55 -0.70 17.72
N VAL A 338 -2.52 -1.62 18.68
CA VAL A 338 -1.32 -2.42 18.92
C VAL A 338 -1.26 -3.53 17.89
N MET A 339 -0.11 -3.69 17.25
CA MET A 339 0.09 -4.64 16.16
C MET A 339 1.30 -5.53 16.42
N LYS A 340 1.20 -6.81 16.05
CA LYS A 340 2.36 -7.70 15.85
C LYS A 340 2.77 -7.64 14.39
N LEU A 341 4.06 -7.52 14.12
CA LEU A 341 4.60 -7.38 12.75
C LEU A 341 4.59 -8.72 12.00
N ARG A 342 3.42 -9.31 11.83
CA ARG A 342 3.19 -10.58 11.12
C ARG A 342 3.26 -10.38 9.61
N TRP A 343 4.43 -10.00 9.12
CA TRP A 343 4.69 -9.76 7.71
C TRP A 343 4.14 -10.89 6.84
N GLY A 344 3.36 -10.54 5.81
CA GLY A 344 2.67 -11.52 4.98
C GLY A 344 1.22 -11.81 5.38
N SER A 345 0.72 -11.19 6.45
CA SER A 345 -0.66 -11.33 6.90
C SER A 345 -1.54 -10.19 6.38
N PHE A 346 -2.86 -10.38 6.43
CA PHE A 346 -3.81 -9.29 6.15
C PHE A 346 -3.87 -8.30 7.32
N SER A 347 -4.34 -7.08 7.06
CA SER A 347 -4.39 -5.99 8.04
C SER A 347 -5.04 -6.39 9.37
N ASN A 348 -6.15 -7.13 9.34
CA ASN A 348 -6.82 -7.59 10.55
C ASN A 348 -6.00 -8.60 11.39
N ASP A 349 -5.14 -9.38 10.74
CA ASP A 349 -4.31 -10.40 11.39
C ASP A 349 -3.06 -9.79 12.04
N LEU A 350 -2.72 -8.55 11.68
CA LEU A 350 -1.65 -7.79 12.33
C LEU A 350 -2.07 -7.30 13.72
N ILE A 351 -3.36 -7.08 13.97
CA ILE A 351 -3.87 -6.51 15.22
C ILE A 351 -3.64 -7.48 16.38
N PHE A 352 -3.08 -6.94 17.47
CA PHE A 352 -2.94 -7.66 18.72
C PHE A 352 -4.24 -7.49 19.54
N ASN A 353 -5.19 -8.41 19.35
CA ASN A 353 -6.54 -8.27 19.87
C ASN A 353 -6.63 -8.28 21.42
N GLU A 354 -5.63 -8.86 22.08
CA GLU A 354 -5.53 -8.92 23.53
C GLU A 354 -5.05 -7.62 24.17
N ALA A 355 -4.53 -6.67 23.36
CA ALA A 355 -4.11 -5.37 23.85
C ALA A 355 -5.30 -4.52 24.30
N SER A 356 -5.08 -3.72 25.32
CA SER A 356 -6.07 -2.76 25.77
C SER A 356 -6.33 -1.70 24.71
N GLN A 357 -7.58 -1.25 24.61
CA GLN A 357 -7.92 -0.14 23.73
C GLN A 357 -7.23 1.14 24.19
N ALA A 358 -6.75 1.92 23.23
CA ALA A 358 -6.07 3.17 23.53
C ALA A 358 -6.44 4.28 22.54
N ILE A 359 -6.05 5.51 22.85
CA ILE A 359 -6.32 6.69 22.05
C ILE A 359 -5.14 7.67 22.16
N LYS A 360 -4.89 8.40 21.09
CA LYS A 360 -3.82 9.41 21.03
C LYS A 360 -4.37 10.81 21.34
N PHE A 361 -3.77 11.45 22.32
CA PHE A 361 -3.87 12.89 22.56
C PHE A 361 -2.59 13.57 22.13
N ALA A 362 -2.63 14.87 21.95
CA ALA A 362 -1.43 15.65 21.66
C ALA A 362 -1.46 17.03 22.31
N LEU A 363 -0.28 17.47 22.68
CA LEU A 363 0.04 18.78 23.25
C LEU A 363 1.07 19.50 22.37
N GLY A 364 1.53 20.65 22.78
CA GLY A 364 2.65 21.34 22.14
C GLY A 364 2.29 22.15 20.89
N GLU A 365 3.31 22.41 20.10
CA GLU A 365 3.18 23.23 18.88
C GLU A 365 2.37 22.56 17.78
N ASN A 366 2.37 21.22 17.74
CA ASN A 366 1.72 20.46 16.68
C ASN A 366 0.20 20.72 16.64
N VAL A 367 -0.44 20.86 17.79
CA VAL A 367 -1.90 21.02 17.89
C VAL A 367 -2.35 22.47 17.92
N LYS A 368 -1.44 23.43 18.19
CA LYS A 368 -1.72 24.85 18.00
C LYS A 368 -1.77 25.16 16.50
N ARG A 369 -2.78 25.82 16.04
CA ARG A 369 -2.90 26.19 14.64
C ARG A 369 -2.59 27.66 14.44
N LYS A 370 -1.71 27.96 13.49
CA LYS A 370 -1.44 29.33 13.06
C LYS A 370 -2.73 29.93 12.49
N ARG A 371 -2.92 31.24 12.63
CA ARG A 371 -4.09 31.98 12.09
C ARG A 371 -4.42 31.64 10.63
N SER A 372 -3.40 31.29 9.84
CA SER A 372 -3.56 30.90 8.43
C SER A 372 -4.45 29.66 8.21
N TYR A 373 -4.62 28.79 9.21
CA TYR A 373 -5.46 27.59 9.09
C TYR A 373 -6.88 27.76 9.65
N GLY A 374 -7.18 28.91 10.29
CA GLY A 374 -8.54 29.22 10.78
C GLY A 374 -9.12 28.30 11.83
N ARG A 375 -8.32 27.37 12.42
CA ARG A 375 -8.76 26.42 13.44
C ARG A 375 -8.26 26.82 14.84
N TYR A 376 -9.17 26.86 15.81
CA TYR A 376 -8.85 26.87 17.24
C TYR A 376 -8.24 25.51 17.64
N PRO A 377 -7.31 25.38 18.63
CA PRO A 377 -6.74 26.45 19.45
C PRO A 377 -5.49 27.08 18.83
N GLU A 378 -5.22 28.34 19.21
CA GLU A 378 -4.01 29.08 18.82
C GLU A 378 -2.88 28.95 19.87
N THR A 379 -3.24 28.69 21.10
CA THR A 379 -2.31 28.66 22.27
C THR A 379 -2.47 27.39 23.08
N ARG A 380 -1.46 27.12 23.95
CA ARG A 380 -1.50 26.02 24.92
C ARG A 380 -2.68 26.11 25.89
N MET A 381 -3.11 27.32 26.25
CA MET A 381 -4.32 27.53 27.06
C MET A 381 -5.58 27.00 26.35
N GLY A 382 -5.67 27.25 25.04
CA GLY A 382 -6.79 26.74 24.24
C GLY A 382 -6.76 25.22 24.08
N VAL A 383 -5.58 24.57 24.07
CA VAL A 383 -5.47 23.10 24.07
C VAL A 383 -6.08 22.51 25.34
N GLU A 384 -5.76 23.08 26.52
CA GLU A 384 -6.39 22.70 27.79
C GLU A 384 -7.92 22.79 27.72
N GLN A 385 -8.42 23.91 27.20
CA GLN A 385 -9.86 24.15 27.14
C GLN A 385 -10.56 23.15 26.21
N VAL A 386 -10.00 22.84 25.02
CA VAL A 386 -10.57 21.82 24.12
C VAL A 386 -10.73 20.48 24.84
N ILE A 387 -9.71 20.03 25.58
CA ILE A 387 -9.74 18.76 26.28
C ILE A 387 -10.80 18.77 27.41
N ARG A 388 -10.86 19.86 28.17
CA ARG A 388 -11.85 20.02 29.26
C ARG A 388 -13.30 20.06 28.72
N ASP A 389 -13.55 20.76 27.65
CA ASP A 389 -14.88 20.84 27.02
C ASP A 389 -15.33 19.48 26.51
N ALA A 390 -14.41 18.73 25.83
CA ALA A 390 -14.70 17.39 25.34
C ALA A 390 -15.07 16.41 26.48
N PHE A 391 -14.31 16.40 27.57
CA PHE A 391 -14.63 15.55 28.73
C PHE A 391 -15.87 16.01 29.50
N SER A 392 -16.18 17.32 29.53
CA SER A 392 -17.44 17.82 30.10
C SER A 392 -18.64 17.31 29.30
N ALA A 393 -18.56 17.39 27.95
CA ALA A 393 -19.60 16.83 27.09
C ALA A 393 -19.72 15.31 27.24
N ALA A 394 -18.60 14.58 27.35
CA ALA A 394 -18.62 13.13 27.60
C ALA A 394 -19.26 12.74 28.93
N ARG A 395 -19.02 13.50 30.01
CA ARG A 395 -19.70 13.31 31.29
C ARG A 395 -21.22 13.44 31.18
N ASP A 396 -21.68 14.49 30.51
CA ASP A 396 -23.13 14.72 30.35
C ASP A 396 -23.76 13.64 29.47
N TYR A 397 -23.11 13.26 28.40
CA TYR A 397 -23.54 12.16 27.55
C TYR A 397 -23.59 10.83 28.29
N ASN A 398 -22.59 10.49 29.10
CA ASN A 398 -22.57 9.30 29.92
C ASN A 398 -23.75 9.29 30.94
N LYS A 399 -24.05 10.44 31.52
CA LYS A 399 -25.17 10.63 32.46
C LYS A 399 -26.53 10.37 31.78
N LEU A 400 -26.71 10.85 30.54
CA LEU A 400 -27.91 10.60 29.76
C LEU A 400 -28.09 9.10 29.48
N TRP A 401 -27.05 8.41 29.02
CA TRP A 401 -27.09 6.97 28.77
C TRP A 401 -27.33 6.16 30.06
N ASN A 402 -26.69 6.52 31.17
CA ASN A 402 -26.89 5.85 32.45
C ASN A 402 -28.34 6.02 32.96
N THR A 403 -28.92 7.19 32.76
CA THR A 403 -30.34 7.45 33.10
C THR A 403 -31.26 6.62 32.22
N TYR A 404 -31.04 6.61 30.90
CA TYR A 404 -31.82 5.80 29.97
C TYR A 404 -31.75 4.31 30.34
N ASN A 405 -30.53 3.76 30.54
CA ASN A 405 -30.33 2.35 30.88
C ASN A 405 -31.03 1.97 32.22
N LYS A 406 -31.06 2.90 33.18
CA LYS A 406 -31.80 2.72 34.45
C LYS A 406 -33.29 2.67 34.20
N ASP A 407 -33.82 3.58 33.38
CA ASP A 407 -35.26 3.62 33.06
C ASP A 407 -35.70 2.38 32.27
N VAL A 408 -34.89 1.89 31.34
CA VAL A 408 -35.15 0.63 30.62
C VAL A 408 -35.22 -0.55 31.58
N LYS A 409 -34.28 -0.67 32.53
CA LYS A 409 -34.32 -1.71 33.56
C LYS A 409 -35.57 -1.65 34.42
N LEU A 410 -36.14 -0.46 34.60
CA LEU A 410 -37.40 -0.23 35.34
C LEU A 410 -38.64 -0.35 34.43
N GLN A 411 -38.50 -0.86 33.20
CA GLN A 411 -39.57 -1.01 32.20
C GLN A 411 -40.31 0.31 31.87
N ARG A 412 -39.59 1.43 31.95
CA ARG A 412 -40.11 2.75 31.56
C ARG A 412 -39.81 2.97 30.07
N THR A 413 -40.86 3.31 29.32
CA THR A 413 -40.70 3.61 27.88
C THR A 413 -40.10 4.98 27.70
N LYS A 414 -38.86 5.02 27.16
CA LYS A 414 -38.15 6.23 26.74
C LYS A 414 -37.42 5.99 25.45
N LEU A 415 -37.23 7.06 24.65
CA LEU A 415 -36.35 7.01 23.50
C LEU A 415 -34.89 6.98 23.96
N PRO A 416 -34.02 6.17 23.29
CA PRO A 416 -32.60 6.18 23.59
C PRO A 416 -31.96 7.54 23.23
N PRO A 417 -30.96 8.00 23.97
CA PRO A 417 -30.14 9.13 23.54
C PRO A 417 -29.55 8.87 22.16
N ARG A 418 -29.36 9.93 21.38
CA ARG A 418 -28.63 9.80 20.10
C ARG A 418 -27.23 9.26 20.37
N ARG A 419 -26.81 8.27 19.57
CA ARG A 419 -25.44 7.75 19.63
C ARG A 419 -24.46 8.78 19.06
N ASP A 420 -23.36 8.99 19.79
CA ASP A 420 -22.27 9.85 19.41
C ASP A 420 -20.96 9.07 19.59
N LEU A 421 -20.30 8.74 18.48
CA LEU A 421 -19.12 7.85 18.48
C LEU A 421 -17.88 8.53 19.06
N GLU A 422 -17.77 9.86 18.90
CA GLU A 422 -16.69 10.64 19.52
C GLU A 422 -16.82 10.62 21.04
N LEU A 423 -18.02 10.92 21.57
CA LEU A 423 -18.27 10.91 22.99
C LEU A 423 -18.23 9.50 23.60
N ASP A 424 -18.60 8.46 22.83
CA ASP A 424 -18.44 7.06 23.28
C ASP A 424 -16.99 6.75 23.64
N ALA A 425 -16.03 7.12 22.77
CA ALA A 425 -14.62 6.88 23.02
C ALA A 425 -14.09 7.63 24.26
N LEU A 426 -14.57 8.86 24.49
CA LEU A 426 -14.22 9.63 25.67
C LEU A 426 -14.84 9.07 26.94
N VAL A 427 -16.07 8.55 26.86
CA VAL A 427 -16.72 7.85 27.98
C VAL A 427 -15.98 6.56 28.34
N GLU A 428 -15.40 5.86 27.36
CA GLU A 428 -14.57 4.69 27.64
C GLU A 428 -13.31 5.05 28.45
N ILE A 429 -12.73 6.25 28.23
CA ILE A 429 -11.63 6.77 29.07
C ILE A 429 -12.10 7.01 30.49
N LEU A 430 -13.21 7.73 30.67
CA LEU A 430 -13.79 8.02 31.99
C LEU A 430 -14.15 6.75 32.77
N ASN A 431 -14.45 5.66 32.09
CA ASN A 431 -14.78 4.37 32.69
C ASN A 431 -13.55 3.42 32.80
N GLY A 432 -12.34 3.88 32.51
CA GLY A 432 -11.12 3.10 32.60
C GLY A 432 -10.96 1.99 31.56
N LYS A 433 -11.76 2.00 30.49
CA LYS A 433 -11.74 0.99 29.42
C LYS A 433 -10.76 1.33 28.30
N ARG A 434 -10.41 2.59 28.15
CA ARG A 434 -9.50 3.10 27.11
C ARG A 434 -8.37 3.87 27.74
N ILE A 435 -7.14 3.58 27.30
CA ILE A 435 -5.91 4.20 27.81
C ILE A 435 -5.57 5.41 26.95
N VAL A 436 -5.08 6.49 27.57
CA VAL A 436 -4.65 7.68 26.86
C VAL A 436 -3.12 7.67 26.70
N HIS A 437 -2.65 7.79 25.45
CA HIS A 437 -1.26 8.09 25.10
C HIS A 437 -1.19 9.53 24.60
N ALA A 438 -0.31 10.37 25.18
CA ALA A 438 -0.27 11.79 24.86
C ALA A 438 1.10 12.23 24.35
N HIS A 439 1.16 12.70 23.11
CA HIS A 439 2.32 13.48 22.63
C HIS A 439 2.55 14.68 23.54
N SER A 440 3.77 14.84 24.04
CA SER A 440 4.13 15.89 24.99
C SER A 440 5.62 16.15 24.99
N TYR A 441 6.01 17.39 25.24
CA TYR A 441 7.42 17.75 25.41
C TYR A 441 7.65 18.48 26.73
N ARG A 442 6.91 19.54 26.98
CA ARG A 442 7.14 20.51 28.04
C ARG A 442 6.52 20.10 29.37
N GLN A 443 7.21 20.42 30.45
CA GLN A 443 6.76 20.13 31.82
C GLN A 443 5.41 20.77 32.18
N ASP A 444 5.17 22.03 31.77
CA ASP A 444 3.93 22.77 32.07
C ASP A 444 2.70 22.08 31.43
N GLU A 445 2.83 21.57 30.22
CA GLU A 445 1.78 20.85 29.51
C GLU A 445 1.57 19.42 30.07
N ILE A 446 2.63 18.72 30.45
CA ILE A 446 2.57 17.43 31.14
C ILE A 446 1.78 17.59 32.45
N LEU A 447 2.14 18.57 33.28
CA LEU A 447 1.43 18.88 34.52
C LEU A 447 -0.03 19.30 34.27
N MET A 448 -0.29 20.06 33.23
CA MET A 448 -1.64 20.48 32.82
C MET A 448 -2.52 19.27 32.52
N LEU A 449 -2.05 18.34 31.67
CA LEU A 449 -2.83 17.18 31.29
C LEU A 449 -3.00 16.21 32.47
N THR A 450 -2.03 16.09 33.35
CA THR A 450 -2.14 15.35 34.63
C THR A 450 -3.28 15.89 35.49
N ARG A 451 -3.37 17.24 35.66
CA ARG A 451 -4.48 17.87 36.38
C ARG A 451 -5.83 17.61 35.76
N ILE A 452 -5.93 17.69 34.41
CA ILE A 452 -7.18 17.37 33.72
C ILE A 452 -7.60 15.93 34.02
N ALA A 453 -6.67 14.98 33.88
CA ALA A 453 -6.96 13.58 34.17
C ALA A 453 -7.51 13.37 35.58
N GLU A 454 -6.91 14.01 36.57
CA GLU A 454 -7.37 13.97 37.97
C GLU A 454 -8.72 14.61 38.17
N ASP A 455 -8.97 15.80 37.60
CA ASP A 455 -10.25 16.51 37.67
C ASP A 455 -11.40 15.69 37.05
N PHE A 456 -11.10 14.90 36.05
CA PHE A 456 -12.08 14.03 35.36
C PHE A 456 -12.09 12.59 35.87
N GLY A 457 -11.17 12.21 36.76
CA GLY A 457 -11.12 10.92 37.44
C GLY A 457 -10.62 9.78 36.62
N PHE A 458 -9.64 10.02 35.69
CA PHE A 458 -8.92 8.97 34.99
C PHE A 458 -7.41 9.11 35.16
N THR A 459 -6.68 8.05 34.82
CA THR A 459 -5.21 8.04 34.86
C THR A 459 -4.66 8.04 33.44
N MET A 460 -3.66 8.88 33.18
CA MET A 460 -2.90 8.86 31.94
C MET A 460 -2.16 7.52 31.81
N GLY A 461 -2.20 6.92 30.63
CA GLY A 461 -1.43 5.69 30.38
C GLY A 461 0.05 5.99 30.18
N THR A 462 0.36 6.72 29.10
CA THR A 462 1.75 7.01 28.75
C THR A 462 1.89 8.40 28.14
N PHE A 463 2.78 9.20 28.68
CA PHE A 463 3.26 10.40 27.99
C PHE A 463 4.30 10.02 26.94
N GLN A 464 4.07 10.43 25.70
CA GLN A 464 4.93 10.11 24.58
C GLN A 464 5.91 11.25 24.33
N HIS A 465 7.14 10.91 23.99
CA HIS A 465 8.31 11.79 23.85
C HIS A 465 8.75 12.42 25.17
N VAL A 466 7.89 13.08 25.86
CA VAL A 466 8.02 13.56 27.27
C VAL A 466 9.42 14.12 27.59
N LEU A 467 9.95 14.99 26.69
CA LEU A 467 11.38 15.36 26.70
C LEU A 467 11.80 16.18 27.93
N GLU A 468 10.87 16.85 28.61
CA GLU A 468 11.10 17.47 29.91
C GLU A 468 10.56 16.64 31.09
N GLY A 469 10.31 15.35 30.89
CA GLY A 469 9.79 14.45 31.93
C GLY A 469 10.69 14.38 33.16
N TYR A 470 11.99 14.47 32.96
CA TYR A 470 12.97 14.52 34.08
C TYR A 470 12.72 15.65 35.09
N LYS A 471 12.09 16.75 34.67
CA LYS A 471 11.75 17.88 35.54
C LYS A 471 10.53 17.63 36.45
N VAL A 472 9.71 16.64 36.08
CA VAL A 472 8.42 16.34 36.74
C VAL A 472 8.22 14.84 37.01
N ALA A 473 9.32 14.09 37.11
CA ALA A 473 9.33 12.65 37.24
C ALA A 473 8.54 12.15 38.46
N GLU A 474 8.71 12.79 39.60
CA GLU A 474 7.99 12.46 40.84
C GLU A 474 6.46 12.60 40.63
N ARG A 475 6.04 13.62 39.92
CA ARG A 475 4.61 13.84 39.65
C ARG A 475 4.03 12.77 38.72
N LEU A 476 4.83 12.29 37.75
CA LEU A 476 4.42 11.15 36.92
C LEU A 476 4.22 9.88 37.73
N VAL A 477 5.12 9.61 38.71
CA VAL A 477 4.98 8.48 39.64
C VAL A 477 3.74 8.62 40.50
N GLU A 478 3.51 9.78 41.12
CA GLU A 478 2.33 10.04 41.96
C GLU A 478 1.03 9.85 41.19
N HIS A 479 0.98 10.27 39.94
CA HIS A 479 -0.17 10.12 39.06
C HIS A 479 -0.35 8.66 38.60
N GLY A 480 0.71 7.88 38.52
CA GLY A 480 0.73 6.51 38.00
C GLY A 480 0.87 6.44 36.47
N ALA A 481 1.35 7.50 35.81
CA ALA A 481 1.59 7.52 34.37
C ALA A 481 2.95 6.92 34.02
N SER A 482 3.02 6.29 32.85
CA SER A 482 4.25 5.84 32.23
C SER A 482 4.82 6.92 31.30
N ALA A 483 6.07 6.76 30.89
CA ALA A 483 6.78 7.64 29.98
C ALA A 483 7.42 6.85 28.83
N SER A 484 7.25 7.31 27.60
CA SER A 484 7.95 6.75 26.44
C SER A 484 8.71 7.89 25.77
N THR A 485 10.04 7.83 25.79
CA THR A 485 10.88 8.96 25.38
C THR A 485 11.82 8.59 24.23
N PHE A 486 12.40 9.60 23.61
CA PHE A 486 13.55 9.42 22.73
C PHE A 486 14.83 9.25 23.55
N SER A 487 15.80 8.51 23.02
CA SER A 487 17.07 8.31 23.69
C SER A 487 17.98 9.54 23.64
N ASP A 488 18.01 10.24 22.50
CA ASP A 488 18.92 11.35 22.25
C ASP A 488 18.45 12.37 21.19
N TRP A 489 17.14 12.53 21.02
CA TRP A 489 16.61 13.57 20.16
C TRP A 489 16.50 14.88 20.94
N TRP A 490 17.27 15.87 20.56
CA TRP A 490 17.25 17.21 21.15
C TRP A 490 17.42 18.30 20.10
N ALA A 491 17.01 19.52 20.44
CA ALA A 491 17.27 20.75 19.70
C ALA A 491 16.80 20.79 18.24
N TYR A 492 15.90 19.90 17.82
CA TYR A 492 15.36 19.91 16.45
C TYR A 492 14.23 20.92 16.25
N LYS A 493 13.67 21.47 17.33
CA LYS A 493 12.75 22.60 17.34
C LYS A 493 12.81 23.33 18.69
N PHE A 494 12.30 24.57 18.72
CA PHE A 494 12.45 25.42 19.91
C PHE A 494 11.78 24.85 21.17
N GLU A 495 10.61 24.22 21.05
CA GLU A 495 9.91 23.69 22.24
C GLU A 495 10.61 22.48 22.89
N VAL A 496 11.65 21.96 22.27
CA VAL A 496 12.46 20.85 22.82
C VAL A 496 13.89 21.26 23.20
N ILE A 497 14.12 22.56 23.40
CA ILE A 497 15.44 23.11 23.73
C ILE A 497 16.03 22.52 25.03
N ASP A 498 15.18 22.12 25.96
CA ASP A 498 15.58 21.55 27.26
C ASP A 498 15.63 20.01 27.26
N ALA A 499 15.51 19.37 26.08
CA ALA A 499 15.69 17.93 25.97
C ALA A 499 17.15 17.55 26.28
N ILE A 500 17.33 16.47 27.05
CA ILE A 500 18.62 15.96 27.44
C ILE A 500 18.71 14.43 27.26
N PRO A 501 19.89 13.88 26.95
CA PRO A 501 20.05 12.44 26.72
C PRO A 501 19.90 11.58 28.00
N PHE A 502 19.84 12.20 29.17
CA PHE A 502 19.68 11.53 30.47
C PHE A 502 18.22 11.35 30.87
N ASN A 503 17.26 11.95 30.12
CA ASN A 503 15.86 12.04 30.48
C ASN A 503 15.25 10.67 30.86
N GLY A 504 15.43 9.65 30.01
CA GLY A 504 14.91 8.31 30.29
C GLY A 504 15.46 7.71 31.59
N THR A 505 16.76 7.82 31.81
CA THR A 505 17.41 7.28 33.03
C THR A 505 16.97 8.03 34.27
N LEU A 506 16.90 9.36 34.24
CA LEU A 506 16.47 10.17 35.41
C LEU A 506 15.03 9.81 35.81
N MET A 507 14.12 9.68 34.87
CA MET A 507 12.76 9.24 35.16
C MET A 507 12.71 7.81 35.72
N ALA A 508 13.48 6.88 35.14
CA ALA A 508 13.54 5.50 35.62
C ALA A 508 14.06 5.40 37.05
N ASN A 509 15.09 6.17 37.39
CA ASN A 509 15.66 6.20 38.74
C ASN A 509 14.69 6.72 39.81
N VAL A 510 13.71 7.54 39.42
CA VAL A 510 12.63 8.01 40.30
C VAL A 510 11.51 6.97 40.44
N GLY A 511 11.44 5.98 39.53
CA GLY A 511 10.46 4.91 39.55
C GLY A 511 9.37 5.00 38.48
N VAL A 512 9.50 5.90 37.51
CA VAL A 512 8.62 5.94 36.35
C VAL A 512 8.84 4.69 35.50
N ASN A 513 7.78 4.04 35.02
CA ASN A 513 7.90 2.99 33.99
C ASN A 513 8.25 3.63 32.64
N VAL A 514 9.54 3.61 32.28
CA VAL A 514 10.07 4.28 31.08
C VAL A 514 10.31 3.28 29.95
N SER A 515 9.93 3.67 28.73
CA SER A 515 10.36 3.02 27.49
C SER A 515 11.04 4.01 26.54
N PHE A 516 11.81 3.49 25.59
CA PHE A 516 12.18 4.24 24.39
C PHE A 516 11.19 3.94 23.26
N ASN A 517 10.97 4.91 22.37
CA ASN A 517 10.19 4.78 21.17
C ASN A 517 10.94 5.31 19.94
N SER A 518 10.49 4.95 18.77
CA SER A 518 11.14 5.38 17.53
C SER A 518 10.54 6.66 16.97
N ASP A 519 9.22 6.73 16.85
CA ASP A 519 8.51 7.75 16.05
C ASP A 519 9.12 7.93 14.65
N SER A 520 9.76 6.88 14.15
CA SER A 520 10.51 6.88 12.89
C SER A 520 10.78 5.46 12.42
N ASP A 521 10.46 5.15 11.15
CA ASP A 521 10.73 3.85 10.54
C ASP A 521 12.23 3.50 10.54
N GLU A 522 13.10 4.51 10.42
CA GLU A 522 14.55 4.31 10.48
C GLU A 522 15.06 3.97 11.87
N LEU A 523 14.53 4.59 12.93
CA LEU A 523 14.90 4.27 14.31
C LEU A 523 14.30 2.94 14.76
N ALA A 524 13.10 2.60 14.30
CA ALA A 524 12.42 1.34 14.59
C ALA A 524 13.29 0.11 14.26
N ARG A 525 14.19 0.24 13.30
CA ARG A 525 15.12 -0.82 12.88
C ARG A 525 16.28 -1.07 13.84
N ARG A 526 16.46 -0.24 14.85
CA ARG A 526 17.62 -0.29 15.76
C ARG A 526 17.29 0.08 17.19
N MET A 527 16.11 -0.33 17.66
CA MET A 527 15.64 -0.06 19.02
C MET A 527 16.59 -0.61 20.11
N ASN A 528 17.31 -1.68 19.81
CA ASN A 528 18.37 -2.21 20.69
C ASN A 528 19.48 -1.19 20.93
N LEU A 529 19.87 -0.42 19.90
CA LEU A 529 20.88 0.63 20.03
C LEU A 529 20.33 1.88 20.74
N GLU A 530 19.02 2.16 20.58
CA GLU A 530 18.36 3.19 21.37
C GLU A 530 18.41 2.84 22.87
N ALA A 531 18.16 1.57 23.22
CA ALA A 531 18.31 1.07 24.58
C ALA A 531 19.76 1.21 25.11
N ALA A 532 20.76 0.87 24.29
CA ALA A 532 22.17 0.98 24.65
C ALA A 532 22.59 2.40 25.08
N LYS A 533 21.91 3.43 24.59
CA LYS A 533 22.18 4.83 24.96
C LYS A 533 21.86 5.12 26.45
N ALA A 534 20.90 4.41 27.04
CA ALA A 534 20.61 4.53 28.47
C ALA A 534 21.77 4.03 29.35
N VAL A 535 22.47 3.00 28.87
CA VAL A 535 23.74 2.56 29.52
C VAL A 535 24.80 3.64 29.35
N LYS A 536 25.02 4.06 28.09
CA LYS A 536 26.10 4.98 27.73
C LYS A 536 25.99 6.36 28.40
N TYR A 537 24.79 6.95 28.34
CA TYR A 537 24.57 8.30 28.86
C TYR A 537 24.14 8.28 30.32
N GLY A 538 23.24 7.39 30.70
CA GLY A 538 22.61 7.39 32.02
C GLY A 538 23.22 6.45 33.04
N GLY A 539 24.09 5.53 32.62
CA GLY A 539 24.69 4.54 33.50
C GLY A 539 23.75 3.48 34.05
N LEU A 540 22.61 3.24 33.34
CA LEU A 540 21.75 2.10 33.68
C LEU A 540 22.49 0.78 33.44
N SER A 541 22.10 -0.27 34.17
CA SER A 541 22.53 -1.62 33.82
C SER A 541 22.02 -2.00 32.42
N GLU A 542 22.74 -2.86 31.73
CA GLU A 542 22.38 -3.34 30.39
C GLU A 542 21.02 -4.04 30.39
N GLU A 543 20.73 -4.77 31.47
CA GLU A 543 19.46 -5.43 31.69
C GLU A 543 18.30 -4.43 31.79
N GLU A 544 18.44 -3.38 32.62
CA GLU A 544 17.38 -2.35 32.75
C GLU A 544 17.23 -1.55 31.45
N ALA A 545 18.32 -1.30 30.74
CA ALA A 545 18.27 -0.63 29.45
C ALA A 545 17.48 -1.47 28.41
N LEU A 546 17.70 -2.79 28.35
CA LEU A 546 16.97 -3.67 27.45
C LEU A 546 15.47 -3.74 27.80
N LYS A 547 15.12 -3.66 29.10
CA LYS A 547 13.71 -3.60 29.53
C LYS A 547 12.98 -2.39 28.97
N MET A 548 13.67 -1.28 28.66
CA MET A 548 13.06 -0.08 28.07
C MET A 548 12.53 -0.28 26.65
N VAL A 549 12.92 -1.35 25.96
CA VAL A 549 12.45 -1.69 24.62
C VAL A 549 11.81 -3.08 24.58
N THR A 550 11.50 -3.68 25.72
CA THR A 550 10.90 -5.01 25.84
C THR A 550 9.72 -5.01 26.83
N ILE A 551 9.95 -5.31 28.11
CA ILE A 551 8.87 -5.47 29.09
C ILE A 551 8.24 -4.13 29.52
N ASN A 552 8.99 -3.02 29.53
CA ASN A 552 8.43 -1.73 29.93
C ASN A 552 7.36 -1.23 28.94
N PRO A 553 7.60 -1.18 27.61
CA PRO A 553 6.55 -0.85 26.66
C PRO A 553 5.42 -1.89 26.67
N ALA A 554 5.68 -3.18 26.91
CA ALA A 554 4.64 -4.18 27.06
C ALA A 554 3.67 -3.85 28.21
N LYS A 555 4.20 -3.39 29.36
CA LYS A 555 3.39 -2.91 30.50
C LYS A 555 2.58 -1.66 30.16
N GLN A 556 3.16 -0.72 29.38
CA GLN A 556 2.47 0.48 28.92
C GLN A 556 1.26 0.15 28.05
N LEU A 557 1.41 -0.86 27.18
CA LEU A 557 0.38 -1.33 26.27
C LEU A 557 -0.56 -2.38 26.86
N LYS A 558 -0.31 -2.79 28.13
CA LYS A 558 -1.06 -3.84 28.86
C LYS A 558 -1.03 -5.21 28.16
N ILE A 559 0.08 -5.54 27.51
CA ILE A 559 0.34 -6.81 26.84
C ILE A 559 1.45 -7.64 27.51
N ASP A 560 1.94 -7.21 28.65
CA ASP A 560 3.02 -7.83 29.43
C ASP A 560 2.71 -9.26 29.91
N LYS A 561 1.43 -9.65 29.90
CA LYS A 561 1.01 -11.05 30.14
C LYS A 561 1.37 -12.00 28.99
N TYR A 562 1.58 -11.45 27.81
CA TYR A 562 1.77 -12.24 26.58
C TYR A 562 3.19 -12.13 26.03
N VAL A 563 3.77 -10.92 26.05
CA VAL A 563 5.05 -10.59 25.40
C VAL A 563 5.92 -9.68 26.29
N GLY A 564 7.10 -9.34 25.82
CA GLY A 564 8.03 -8.39 26.47
C GLY A 564 9.01 -9.05 27.44
N SER A 565 8.85 -10.33 27.78
CA SER A 565 9.85 -11.11 28.49
C SER A 565 9.79 -12.58 28.05
N LEU A 566 10.89 -13.31 28.24
CA LEU A 566 10.97 -14.76 28.01
C LEU A 566 10.64 -15.49 29.32
N GLU A 567 9.35 -15.63 29.59
CA GLU A 567 8.82 -16.35 30.76
C GLU A 567 7.90 -17.48 30.28
N ILE A 568 7.86 -18.58 31.04
CA ILE A 568 7.05 -19.75 30.71
C ILE A 568 5.58 -19.36 30.50
N GLY A 569 5.02 -19.76 29.37
CA GLY A 569 3.64 -19.52 28.97
C GLY A 569 3.43 -18.26 28.11
N LYS A 570 4.39 -17.36 28.02
CA LYS A 570 4.33 -16.21 27.10
C LYS A 570 4.55 -16.63 25.65
N ASP A 571 4.15 -15.79 24.73
CA ASP A 571 4.28 -16.02 23.30
C ASP A 571 5.75 -16.15 22.89
N ALA A 572 6.02 -17.00 21.92
CA ALA A 572 7.34 -17.21 21.36
C ALA A 572 7.70 -16.04 20.40
N ASP A 573 7.77 -14.84 20.96
CA ASP A 573 8.23 -13.63 20.30
C ASP A 573 9.66 -13.36 20.79
N PHE A 574 10.65 -13.69 19.95
CA PHE A 574 12.06 -13.60 20.34
C PHE A 574 12.97 -13.22 19.17
N VAL A 575 14.13 -12.74 19.50
CA VAL A 575 15.17 -12.34 18.55
C VAL A 575 16.46 -13.10 18.86
N LEU A 576 17.08 -13.67 17.83
CA LEU A 576 18.41 -14.24 17.89
C LEU A 576 19.41 -13.22 17.35
N TRP A 577 20.42 -12.92 18.17
CA TRP A 577 21.47 -11.95 17.88
C TRP A 577 22.82 -12.65 17.71
N SER A 578 23.63 -12.17 16.75
CA SER A 578 24.99 -12.68 16.52
C SER A 578 25.97 -12.47 17.68
N GLY A 579 25.59 -11.67 18.68
CA GLY A 579 26.37 -11.33 19.87
C GLY A 579 25.56 -10.45 20.81
N HIS A 580 26.22 -9.67 21.66
CA HIS A 580 25.61 -8.84 22.70
C HIS A 580 24.55 -7.87 22.11
N PRO A 581 23.28 -7.92 22.54
CA PRO A 581 22.19 -7.20 21.88
C PRO A 581 22.35 -5.67 21.84
N LEU A 582 23.03 -5.09 22.81
CA LEU A 582 23.27 -3.65 22.89
C LEU A 582 24.55 -3.18 22.17
N SER A 583 25.23 -4.07 21.44
CA SER A 583 26.46 -3.75 20.71
C SER A 583 26.18 -3.29 19.28
N ASN A 584 26.89 -2.26 18.80
CA ASN A 584 26.87 -1.80 17.42
C ASN A 584 27.39 -2.84 16.40
N TYR A 585 28.13 -3.85 16.86
CA TYR A 585 28.68 -4.91 16.00
C TYR A 585 27.72 -6.10 15.86
N THR A 586 26.68 -6.13 16.66
CA THR A 586 25.68 -7.20 16.65
C THR A 586 24.66 -7.00 15.55
N VAL A 587 24.31 -8.09 14.88
CA VAL A 587 23.22 -8.11 13.91
C VAL A 587 22.11 -9.03 14.38
N CYS A 588 20.88 -8.69 14.03
CA CYS A 588 19.74 -9.58 14.20
C CYS A 588 19.83 -10.69 13.14
N GLU A 589 20.01 -11.92 13.58
CA GLU A 589 20.04 -13.07 12.67
C GLU A 589 18.65 -13.61 12.38
N GLN A 590 17.77 -13.62 13.37
CA GLN A 590 16.42 -14.15 13.23
C GLN A 590 15.44 -13.39 14.13
N THR A 591 14.23 -13.15 13.62
CA THR A 591 13.11 -12.62 14.39
C THR A 591 11.91 -13.55 14.27
N TRP A 592 11.41 -13.95 15.43
CA TRP A 592 10.31 -14.89 15.58
C TRP A 592 9.13 -14.22 16.30
N LEU A 593 7.91 -14.43 15.78
CA LEU A 593 6.67 -13.99 16.39
C LEU A 593 5.68 -15.15 16.44
N ASP A 594 5.00 -15.32 17.55
CA ASP A 594 4.03 -16.42 17.77
C ASP A 594 4.65 -17.81 17.43
N GLY A 595 5.98 -17.94 17.55
CA GLY A 595 6.73 -19.13 17.17
C GLY A 595 6.86 -19.35 15.66
N LYS A 596 6.69 -18.31 14.83
CA LYS A 596 6.96 -18.33 13.39
C LYS A 596 8.15 -17.42 13.08
N GLN A 597 9.00 -17.85 12.16
CA GLN A 597 10.13 -17.05 11.71
C GLN A 597 9.69 -16.06 10.64
N TYR A 598 9.64 -14.78 10.99
CA TYR A 598 9.27 -13.69 10.08
C TYR A 598 10.46 -13.00 9.42
N PHE A 599 11.63 -13.12 10.04
CA PHE A 599 12.88 -12.64 9.46
C PHE A 599 14.00 -13.66 9.71
N SER A 600 14.84 -13.85 8.72
CA SER A 600 16.10 -14.58 8.79
C SER A 600 17.11 -13.90 7.87
N GLN A 601 18.31 -13.59 8.39
CA GLN A 601 19.38 -13.00 7.60
C GLN A 601 19.73 -13.87 6.37
N GLU A 602 19.74 -15.19 6.53
CA GLU A 602 20.00 -16.14 5.44
C GLU A 602 18.95 -16.00 4.32
N LYS A 603 17.65 -15.96 4.67
CA LYS A 603 16.57 -15.76 3.69
C LYS A 603 16.62 -14.37 3.07
N ASP A 604 16.99 -13.35 3.81
CA ASP A 604 17.12 -11.99 3.29
C ASP A 604 18.21 -11.90 2.21
N VAL A 605 19.35 -12.58 2.41
CA VAL A 605 20.41 -12.68 1.39
C VAL A 605 19.87 -13.36 0.14
N TYR A 606 19.18 -14.49 0.29
CA TYR A 606 18.54 -15.18 -0.85
C TYR A 606 17.56 -14.28 -1.60
N TYR A 607 16.70 -13.53 -0.89
CA TYR A 607 15.74 -12.62 -1.53
C TYR A 607 16.45 -11.48 -2.26
N ARG A 608 17.53 -10.93 -1.73
CA ARG A 608 18.33 -9.88 -2.40
C ARG A 608 18.93 -10.40 -3.71
N GLU A 609 19.53 -11.58 -3.69
CA GLU A 609 20.11 -12.21 -4.89
C GLU A 609 19.03 -12.51 -5.94
N ARG A 610 17.88 -13.02 -5.53
CA ARG A 610 16.70 -13.24 -6.38
C ARG A 610 16.26 -11.94 -7.05
N ASP A 611 16.08 -10.89 -6.28
CA ASP A 611 15.56 -9.61 -6.73
C ASP A 611 16.58 -8.88 -7.63
N GLU A 612 17.89 -9.00 -7.36
CA GLU A 612 18.95 -8.49 -8.22
C GLU A 612 18.95 -9.20 -9.57
N LYS A 613 18.83 -10.52 -9.57
CA LYS A 613 18.71 -11.31 -10.80
C LYS A 613 17.48 -10.90 -11.60
N LEU A 614 16.32 -10.82 -10.95
CA LEU A 614 15.07 -10.39 -11.59
C LEU A 614 15.18 -8.97 -12.19
N ARG A 615 15.79 -8.05 -11.46
CA ARG A 615 16.05 -6.69 -11.92
C ARG A 615 16.94 -6.70 -13.19
N ASN A 616 18.02 -7.49 -13.19
CA ASN A 616 18.90 -7.62 -14.32
C ASN A 616 18.19 -8.23 -15.55
N ASP A 617 17.37 -9.27 -15.35
CA ASP A 617 16.57 -9.89 -16.41
C ASP A 617 15.58 -8.88 -17.03
N LEU A 618 14.96 -8.04 -16.20
CA LEU A 618 14.07 -6.97 -16.66
C LEU A 618 14.81 -5.89 -17.44
N ILE A 619 16.01 -5.49 -17.00
CA ILE A 619 16.88 -4.53 -17.71
C ILE A 619 17.26 -5.08 -19.08
N GLN A 620 17.71 -6.34 -19.17
CA GLN A 620 18.06 -6.97 -20.44
C GLN A 620 16.86 -7.02 -21.39
N LYS A 621 15.68 -7.33 -20.87
CA LYS A 621 14.44 -7.34 -21.64
C LYS A 621 14.09 -5.95 -22.21
N ILE A 622 14.30 -4.90 -21.43
CA ILE A 622 14.10 -3.51 -21.85
C ILE A 622 15.09 -3.15 -22.97
N LEU A 623 16.37 -3.47 -22.81
CA LEU A 623 17.42 -3.17 -23.79
C LEU A 623 17.12 -3.86 -25.14
N VAL A 624 16.79 -5.16 -25.13
CA VAL A 624 16.42 -5.89 -26.35
C VAL A 624 15.18 -5.31 -27.02
N SER A 625 14.18 -4.88 -26.24
CA SER A 625 12.97 -4.24 -26.77
C SER A 625 13.26 -2.89 -27.42
N SER A 626 14.21 -2.10 -26.88
CA SER A 626 14.59 -0.81 -27.45
C SER A 626 15.36 -0.98 -28.78
N GLU A 627 16.21 -1.98 -28.89
CA GLU A 627 16.91 -2.31 -30.14
C GLU A 627 15.96 -2.76 -31.26
N SER A 628 14.86 -3.41 -30.91
CA SER A 628 13.80 -3.82 -31.86
C SER A 628 12.91 -2.67 -32.34
N GLY A 629 13.15 -1.44 -31.93
CA GLY A 629 12.37 -0.25 -32.31
C GLY A 629 11.01 -0.13 -31.59
N SER A 630 10.75 -0.95 -30.58
CA SER A 630 9.58 -0.83 -29.75
C SER A 630 9.72 0.37 -28.81
N SER A 631 8.80 1.32 -28.86
CA SER A 631 8.81 2.47 -27.94
C SER A 631 8.59 2.00 -26.50
N ILE A 632 9.61 2.14 -25.67
CA ILE A 632 9.46 1.95 -24.21
C ILE A 632 8.81 3.21 -23.68
N ILE A 633 7.59 3.09 -23.20
CA ILE A 633 6.94 4.17 -22.45
C ILE A 633 7.52 4.11 -21.03
N ILE A 634 8.51 4.95 -20.76
CA ILE A 634 8.95 5.21 -19.38
C ILE A 634 7.88 6.13 -18.78
N PRO A 635 7.19 5.73 -17.71
CA PRO A 635 6.29 6.64 -17.03
C PRO A 635 7.09 7.87 -16.59
N ASP A 636 6.58 9.07 -16.87
CA ASP A 636 7.20 10.30 -16.39
C ASP A 636 7.20 10.27 -14.86
N SER A 637 8.29 10.70 -14.23
CA SER A 637 8.40 10.73 -12.77
C SER A 637 7.32 11.62 -12.13
N GLU A 638 6.87 12.66 -12.85
CA GLU A 638 5.72 13.47 -12.45
C GLU A 638 4.40 12.69 -12.51
N ASP A 639 4.27 11.73 -13.42
CA ASP A 639 3.09 10.88 -13.52
C ASP A 639 3.04 9.81 -12.42
N ALA A 640 4.17 9.32 -11.94
CA ALA A 640 4.23 8.41 -10.80
C ALA A 640 3.68 9.10 -9.54
N ASN A 641 4.01 10.36 -9.32
CA ASN A 641 3.49 11.15 -8.20
C ASN A 641 1.97 11.45 -8.30
N LYS A 642 1.40 11.46 -9.50
CA LYS A 642 -0.06 11.65 -9.70
C LYS A 642 -0.91 10.45 -9.27
N TYR A 643 -0.33 9.25 -9.12
CA TYR A 643 -1.04 8.07 -8.63
C TYR A 643 -1.12 8.00 -7.10
N HIS A 644 -0.37 8.85 -6.40
CA HIS A 644 -0.38 8.97 -4.94
C HIS A 644 -1.31 10.06 -4.41
N THR A 645 -2.37 10.39 -5.14
CA THR A 645 -3.30 11.47 -4.76
C THR A 645 -4.10 11.21 -3.48
N CYS A 646 -4.06 10.01 -2.92
CA CYS A 646 -4.62 9.74 -1.60
C CYS A 646 -3.66 10.13 -0.46
N ASN A 647 -2.36 10.34 -0.74
CA ASN A 647 -1.30 10.50 0.25
C ASN A 647 -0.66 11.91 0.26
N ASN A 648 -1.28 12.91 -0.37
CA ASN A 648 -0.71 14.26 -0.41
C ASN A 648 -0.70 15.01 0.94
N ASP A 649 -1.13 14.36 2.03
CA ASP A 649 -1.07 14.93 3.38
C ASP A 649 0.10 14.41 4.23
N HIS A 650 1.02 13.64 3.63
CA HIS A 650 2.29 13.31 4.28
C HIS A 650 3.31 14.45 4.14
N ASP A 651 2.89 15.69 4.40
CA ASP A 651 3.81 16.74 4.78
C ASP A 651 4.28 16.52 6.23
N HIS A 652 4.94 15.40 6.47
CA HIS A 652 6.04 15.37 7.43
C HIS A 652 7.22 16.09 6.77
N ASN A 653 6.99 17.32 6.36
CA ASN A 653 8.05 18.26 6.11
C ASN A 653 8.75 18.54 7.46
N HIS A 654 9.58 17.60 7.88
CA HIS A 654 10.79 17.93 8.58
C HIS A 654 11.68 18.67 7.57
N ASN A 655 11.23 19.84 7.11
CA ASN A 655 12.09 20.77 6.44
C ASN A 655 13.18 21.13 7.45
N HIS A 656 14.27 20.41 7.36
CA HIS A 656 15.59 20.91 7.72
C HIS A 656 15.90 22.04 6.71
N GLU A 657 15.17 23.13 6.76
CA GLU A 657 15.70 24.39 6.30
C GLU A 657 16.80 24.76 7.29
N GLY A 658 17.99 24.21 7.01
CA GLY A 658 19.23 24.67 7.52
C GLY A 658 19.34 26.16 7.18
N GLY A 659 19.45 26.98 8.22
CA GLY A 659 19.51 28.41 8.16
C GLY A 659 20.59 28.94 7.21
N ARG A 660 20.28 30.07 6.67
CA ARG A 660 21.23 31.17 6.50
C ARG A 660 21.02 32.17 7.62
#